data_a491728fac6af0a015280f9d814908af
#
_entry.id   a491728fac6af0a015280f9d814908af
#
_cell.length_a   1.000
_cell.length_b   1.000
_cell.length_c   1.000
_cell.angle_alpha   90.00
_cell.angle_beta   90.00
_cell.angle_gamma   90.00
#
_symmetry.space_group_name_H-M   'P 1'
#
loop_
_entity.id
_entity.type
_entity.pdbx_description
1 polymer ?
#
loop_
_entity_poly.entity_id
_entity_poly.type
_entity_poly.pdbx_seq_one_letter_code
_entity_poly.pdbx_strand_id
1 'polypeptide(L)'
;MSTPYPFTAVVGQTDLRLALLLNAVSPAVGGVLVRGEKGTAKSTAVRALSALLPQVDVVPGCRFSCAPAAPDPACPDGPHEPGEGTTRPARMVELPVGASEDRLVGALDIERALAEGVKAFEPGLLADAHRGILYVDEVNLLHDHLIDLLLDAAAMGASYVEREGVSVRHAARFLLVGTMNPEEGELRPQLLDRFGLTVEVAASREPAQRVEVVRRRLAYEDDPAGFATRWAADEHDVRARVVAARALLPQVALGDNALLQIAATCAGFEVDGMRADIVMARTATALAAWAGRTGVRKEDVRQAALLALPHRRRRNPFDAPGLDEDKLDEILGQFPDDEPDNEPDPEPGPEPEPDPEGPDDGGPDGGGGGVPPQGGGPDSPETTQAPEAPETPERQDAPEAPTPQPSTQEADGADGAEQGAVRAAEPFRTKMLSVPGLGEGASGRRSRARTAHGRTTGAQRPRGQLTKLHLAATIHAAAPHQKARGRSGRGLVVRKDDLRQATREGREGNLVLFVVDASGSMAARQRMSAVKGAVLSLLLDAYQRRDKVGLITFRGSTAELALPPTSSVDAAAARLEQLPTGGRTPLAAGLLKAREVLRIERLRDPSRRPLLVVVTDGRATSAGAPGGRQDSTPRELSGRSARLLAAEGVASVVVDCESGPVRLGLAGELAADLGGPAVTLDGLRADSLAGLVKNVRTAVTSPSSHTNRRAA
;
A
#
# COMPACT_ATOMS: atom_id res chain seq x y z
N MET A 1 12.55 -32.00 -16.67
CA MET A 1 11.73 -30.89 -16.14
C MET A 1 10.67 -31.50 -15.22
N SER A 2 10.48 -30.98 -14.01
CA SER A 2 9.42 -31.48 -13.11
C SER A 2 8.06 -31.15 -13.70
N THR A 3 7.14 -32.10 -13.67
CA THR A 3 5.74 -31.92 -14.11
C THR A 3 5.08 -30.82 -13.24
N PRO A 4 4.52 -29.74 -13.80
CA PRO A 4 3.90 -28.68 -12.99
C PRO A 4 2.62 -29.20 -12.30
N TYR A 5 2.31 -28.65 -11.13
CA TYR A 5 1.05 -28.92 -10.43
C TYR A 5 -0.11 -28.34 -11.25
N PRO A 6 -1.21 -29.10 -11.52
CA PRO A 6 -2.33 -28.61 -12.31
C PRO A 6 -3.05 -27.44 -11.63
N PHE A 7 -3.43 -26.43 -12.40
CA PHE A 7 -4.17 -25.25 -11.91
C PHE A 7 -5.57 -25.62 -11.39
N THR A 8 -6.24 -26.53 -12.09
CA THR A 8 -7.58 -27.01 -11.74
C THR A 8 -7.58 -27.87 -10.47
N ALA A 9 -6.43 -28.44 -10.10
CA ALA A 9 -6.26 -29.20 -8.87
C ALA A 9 -6.09 -28.31 -7.60
N VAL A 10 -5.94 -26.99 -7.74
CA VAL A 10 -5.86 -26.06 -6.61
C VAL A 10 -7.21 -26.04 -5.88
N VAL A 11 -7.20 -26.35 -4.57
CA VAL A 11 -8.42 -26.43 -3.75
C VAL A 11 -8.79 -25.05 -3.21
N GLY A 12 -10.05 -24.69 -3.31
CA GLY A 12 -10.55 -23.40 -2.83
C GLY A 12 -10.01 -22.22 -3.64
N GLN A 13 -9.80 -21.06 -2.99
CA GLN A 13 -9.21 -19.87 -3.57
C GLN A 13 -9.89 -19.41 -4.87
N THR A 14 -11.22 -19.42 -4.88
CA THR A 14 -12.05 -19.09 -6.06
C THR A 14 -11.69 -17.74 -6.65
N ASP A 15 -11.54 -16.71 -5.81
CA ASP A 15 -11.25 -15.36 -6.25
C ASP A 15 -9.84 -15.23 -6.82
N LEU A 16 -8.86 -15.94 -6.22
CA LEU A 16 -7.50 -15.99 -6.76
C LEU A 16 -7.48 -16.62 -8.15
N ARG A 17 -8.15 -17.78 -8.29
CA ARG A 17 -8.23 -18.48 -9.58
C ARG A 17 -8.92 -17.61 -10.62
N LEU A 18 -10.04 -16.98 -10.25
CA LEU A 18 -10.78 -16.07 -11.14
C LEU A 18 -9.92 -14.88 -11.55
N ALA A 19 -9.31 -14.16 -10.61
CA ALA A 19 -8.47 -13.00 -10.91
C ALA A 19 -7.29 -13.36 -11.84
N LEU A 20 -6.64 -14.51 -11.61
CA LEU A 20 -5.56 -15.01 -12.46
C LEU A 20 -6.04 -15.32 -13.87
N LEU A 21 -7.23 -15.95 -14.02
CA LEU A 21 -7.84 -16.26 -15.32
C LEU A 21 -8.26 -14.98 -16.06
N LEU A 22 -8.86 -14.01 -15.37
CA LEU A 22 -9.23 -12.72 -15.96
C LEU A 22 -8.00 -11.95 -16.45
N ASN A 23 -6.92 -11.95 -15.68
CA ASN A 23 -5.65 -11.38 -16.11
C ASN A 23 -5.07 -12.15 -17.32
N ALA A 24 -5.26 -13.47 -17.37
CA ALA A 24 -4.86 -14.26 -18.52
C ALA A 24 -5.72 -13.96 -19.77
N VAL A 25 -7.01 -13.70 -19.63
CA VAL A 25 -7.92 -13.30 -20.72
C VAL A 25 -7.57 -11.89 -21.20
N SER A 26 -7.45 -10.93 -20.29
CA SER A 26 -7.18 -9.51 -20.56
C SER A 26 -6.01 -8.99 -19.74
N PRO A 27 -4.76 -9.01 -20.26
CA PRO A 27 -3.60 -8.41 -19.60
C PRO A 27 -3.76 -6.91 -19.34
N ALA A 28 -4.62 -6.23 -20.12
CA ALA A 28 -4.93 -4.82 -19.98
C ALA A 28 -5.66 -4.45 -18.67
N VAL A 29 -6.14 -5.43 -17.89
CA VAL A 29 -6.66 -5.25 -16.53
C VAL A 29 -5.58 -4.65 -15.61
N GLY A 30 -4.29 -4.95 -15.86
CA GLY A 30 -3.18 -4.28 -15.17
C GLY A 30 -2.52 -5.10 -14.05
N GLY A 31 -2.69 -6.42 -14.08
CA GLY A 31 -2.04 -7.35 -13.15
C GLY A 31 -2.84 -7.67 -11.89
N VAL A 32 -2.38 -8.70 -11.18
CA VAL A 32 -3.01 -9.22 -9.95
C VAL A 32 -2.04 -9.12 -8.78
N LEU A 33 -2.48 -8.52 -7.69
CA LEU A 33 -1.78 -8.55 -6.41
C LEU A 33 -2.46 -9.57 -5.48
N VAL A 34 -1.71 -10.59 -5.07
CA VAL A 34 -2.19 -11.64 -4.17
C VAL A 34 -1.67 -11.35 -2.76
N ARG A 35 -2.56 -10.92 -1.88
CA ARG A 35 -2.27 -10.65 -0.46
C ARG A 35 -2.60 -11.88 0.38
N GLY A 36 -1.75 -12.24 1.32
CA GLY A 36 -2.07 -13.33 2.25
C GLY A 36 -0.86 -13.92 2.96
N GLU A 37 -1.15 -14.76 3.95
CA GLU A 37 -0.18 -15.42 4.80
C GLU A 37 0.76 -16.38 4.03
N LYS A 38 1.92 -16.68 4.62
CA LYS A 38 2.84 -17.69 4.08
C LYS A 38 2.19 -19.09 4.08
N GLY A 39 2.53 -19.89 3.08
CA GLY A 39 2.03 -21.27 2.99
C GLY A 39 0.63 -21.44 2.40
N THR A 40 0.01 -20.39 1.87
CA THR A 40 -1.32 -20.46 1.24
C THR A 40 -1.31 -20.85 -0.25
N ALA A 41 -0.23 -21.46 -0.74
CA ALA A 41 -0.04 -21.96 -2.11
C ALA A 41 -0.14 -20.90 -3.23
N LYS A 42 0.08 -19.60 -2.93
CA LYS A 42 0.07 -18.50 -3.91
C LYS A 42 0.99 -18.78 -5.10
N SER A 43 2.26 -19.04 -4.82
CA SER A 43 3.29 -19.32 -5.85
C SER A 43 2.98 -20.58 -6.65
N THR A 44 2.33 -21.60 -6.03
CA THR A 44 1.90 -22.81 -6.71
C THR A 44 0.82 -22.50 -7.74
N ALA A 45 -0.19 -21.69 -7.39
CA ALA A 45 -1.28 -21.30 -8.29
C ALA A 45 -0.75 -20.50 -9.49
N VAL A 46 0.20 -19.58 -9.27
CA VAL A 46 0.79 -18.77 -10.35
C VAL A 46 1.62 -19.63 -11.30
N ARG A 47 2.44 -20.54 -10.76
CA ARG A 47 3.22 -21.47 -11.60
C ARG A 47 2.31 -22.43 -12.38
N ALA A 48 1.22 -22.88 -11.79
CA ALA A 48 0.23 -23.70 -12.47
C ALA A 48 -0.45 -22.93 -13.62
N LEU A 49 -0.78 -21.65 -13.44
CA LEU A 49 -1.31 -20.80 -14.50
C LEU A 49 -0.38 -20.74 -15.71
N SER A 50 0.95 -20.72 -15.53
CA SER A 50 1.89 -20.64 -16.65
C SER A 50 1.81 -21.85 -17.59
N ALA A 51 1.53 -23.03 -17.05
CA ALA A 51 1.33 -24.25 -17.85
C ALA A 51 -0.03 -24.26 -18.58
N LEU A 52 -1.00 -23.48 -18.07
CA LEU A 52 -2.33 -23.37 -18.65
C LEU A 52 -2.40 -22.39 -19.83
N LEU A 53 -1.47 -21.41 -19.91
CA LEU A 53 -1.48 -20.41 -20.98
C LEU A 53 -1.31 -21.06 -22.36
N PRO A 54 -1.96 -20.49 -23.40
CA PRO A 54 -1.76 -20.94 -24.78
C PRO A 54 -0.31 -20.74 -25.21
N GLN A 55 0.12 -21.58 -26.16
CA GLN A 55 1.42 -21.43 -26.78
C GLN A 55 1.51 -20.11 -27.55
N VAL A 56 2.71 -19.59 -27.71
CA VAL A 56 2.99 -18.34 -28.41
C VAL A 56 3.92 -18.58 -29.59
N ASP A 57 3.56 -18.02 -30.75
CA ASP A 57 4.42 -18.05 -31.93
C ASP A 57 5.39 -16.88 -31.88
N VAL A 58 6.66 -17.13 -32.08
CA VAL A 58 7.72 -16.15 -31.98
C VAL A 58 8.63 -16.18 -33.21
N VAL A 59 9.18 -15.03 -33.59
CA VAL A 59 10.21 -14.93 -34.63
C VAL A 59 11.45 -15.70 -34.20
N PRO A 60 11.97 -16.64 -35.02
CA PRO A 60 13.18 -17.42 -34.69
C PRO A 60 14.37 -16.50 -34.41
N GLY A 61 15.07 -16.74 -33.30
CA GLY A 61 16.24 -15.97 -32.93
C GLY A 61 16.01 -14.60 -32.33
N CYS A 62 14.78 -14.07 -32.32
CA CYS A 62 14.43 -12.79 -31.67
C CYS A 62 14.43 -12.93 -30.15
N ARG A 63 15.30 -12.18 -29.46
CA ARG A 63 15.40 -12.15 -28.00
C ARG A 63 14.19 -11.47 -27.35
N PHE A 64 13.48 -10.62 -28.09
CA PHE A 64 12.31 -9.87 -27.62
C PHE A 64 10.97 -10.57 -27.92
N SER A 65 11.00 -11.81 -28.43
CA SER A 65 9.81 -12.64 -28.65
C SER A 65 8.73 -12.00 -29.51
N CYS A 66 9.11 -11.31 -30.58
CA CYS A 66 8.18 -10.70 -31.53
C CYS A 66 7.22 -11.71 -32.13
N ALA A 67 5.97 -11.28 -32.41
CA ALA A 67 4.98 -12.10 -33.10
C ALA A 67 5.33 -12.20 -34.58
N PRO A 68 5.39 -13.41 -35.21
CA PRO A 68 5.75 -13.55 -36.61
C PRO A 68 4.78 -12.86 -37.57
N ALA A 69 3.47 -12.87 -37.23
CA ALA A 69 2.43 -12.25 -38.05
C ALA A 69 2.46 -10.72 -38.04
N ALA A 70 2.94 -10.10 -36.92
CA ALA A 70 3.03 -8.67 -36.73
C ALA A 70 4.23 -8.32 -35.82
N PRO A 71 5.45 -8.38 -36.35
CA PRO A 71 6.65 -8.05 -35.59
C PRO A 71 6.64 -6.59 -35.14
N ASP A 72 7.19 -6.30 -33.95
CA ASP A 72 7.33 -4.91 -33.48
C ASP A 72 8.37 -4.19 -34.38
N PRO A 73 8.00 -3.12 -35.11
CA PRO A 73 8.94 -2.38 -35.97
C PRO A 73 10.06 -1.70 -35.17
N ALA A 74 9.88 -1.49 -33.87
CA ALA A 74 10.88 -0.91 -32.98
C ALA A 74 11.68 -1.99 -32.21
N CYS A 75 11.62 -3.26 -32.64
CA CYS A 75 12.39 -4.32 -31.99
C CYS A 75 13.91 -4.09 -32.11
N PRO A 76 14.65 -4.13 -30.99
CA PRO A 76 16.10 -3.93 -31.03
C PRO A 76 16.87 -5.01 -31.81
N ASP A 77 16.28 -6.20 -31.99
CA ASP A 77 16.80 -7.28 -32.84
C ASP A 77 16.30 -7.23 -34.30
N GLY A 78 15.48 -6.20 -34.59
CA GLY A 78 14.89 -6.01 -35.91
C GLY A 78 15.84 -5.38 -36.94
N PRO A 79 15.34 -5.18 -38.19
CA PRO A 79 13.97 -5.41 -38.62
C PRO A 79 13.64 -6.90 -38.80
N HIS A 80 12.38 -7.27 -38.52
CA HIS A 80 11.85 -8.61 -38.81
C HIS A 80 10.79 -8.50 -39.92
N GLU A 81 10.85 -9.37 -40.90
CA GLU A 81 9.80 -9.51 -41.89
C GLU A 81 8.68 -10.42 -41.32
N PRO A 82 7.39 -10.12 -41.63
CA PRO A 82 6.30 -11.04 -41.32
C PRO A 82 6.52 -12.38 -42.01
N GLY A 83 6.38 -13.50 -41.29
CA GLY A 83 6.66 -14.83 -41.87
C GLY A 83 6.31 -15.95 -40.91
N GLU A 84 6.89 -17.14 -41.18
CA GLU A 84 6.72 -18.30 -40.33
C GLU A 84 7.48 -18.11 -38.98
N GLY A 85 6.89 -18.59 -37.91
CA GLY A 85 7.43 -18.54 -36.56
C GLY A 85 7.72 -19.91 -35.99
N THR A 86 8.32 -19.93 -34.82
CA THR A 86 8.42 -21.13 -33.98
C THR A 86 7.48 -21.00 -32.81
N THR A 87 6.69 -22.05 -32.56
CA THR A 87 5.76 -22.10 -31.45
C THR A 87 6.47 -22.57 -30.18
N ARG A 88 6.25 -21.88 -29.07
CA ARG A 88 6.78 -22.25 -27.77
C ARG A 88 5.78 -21.99 -26.63
N PRO A 89 5.92 -22.65 -25.47
CA PRO A 89 5.16 -22.30 -24.28
C PRO A 89 5.39 -20.83 -23.85
N ALA A 90 4.35 -20.19 -23.29
CA ALA A 90 4.50 -18.90 -22.65
C ALA A 90 5.53 -18.98 -21.51
N ARG A 91 6.47 -18.05 -21.46
CA ARG A 91 7.50 -18.03 -20.41
C ARG A 91 6.92 -17.48 -19.10
N MET A 92 7.30 -18.10 -18.00
CA MET A 92 7.16 -17.51 -16.67
C MET A 92 8.52 -17.02 -16.23
N VAL A 93 8.63 -15.72 -15.98
CA VAL A 93 9.83 -15.06 -15.50
C VAL A 93 9.62 -14.65 -14.06
N GLU A 94 10.51 -15.05 -13.19
CA GLU A 94 10.45 -14.73 -11.75
C GLU A 94 11.43 -13.60 -11.45
N LEU A 95 10.95 -12.51 -10.85
CA LEU A 95 11.77 -11.39 -10.41
C LEU A 95 12.25 -11.62 -8.99
N PRO A 96 13.56 -11.83 -8.75
CA PRO A 96 14.09 -12.00 -7.39
C PRO A 96 14.04 -10.70 -6.61
N VAL A 97 13.79 -10.76 -5.30
CA VAL A 97 13.73 -9.60 -4.38
C VAL A 97 15.01 -8.74 -4.44
N GLY A 98 16.16 -9.34 -4.65
CA GLY A 98 17.46 -8.65 -4.77
C GLY A 98 17.85 -8.23 -6.19
N ALA A 99 16.92 -8.23 -7.16
CA ALA A 99 17.23 -7.84 -8.54
C ALA A 99 17.72 -6.38 -8.62
N SER A 100 18.72 -6.14 -9.47
CA SER A 100 19.13 -4.79 -9.84
C SER A 100 18.23 -4.23 -10.95
N GLU A 101 18.22 -2.91 -11.10
CA GLU A 101 17.52 -2.24 -12.19
C GLU A 101 17.98 -2.76 -13.57
N ASP A 102 19.29 -2.94 -13.76
CA ASP A 102 19.87 -3.46 -15.00
C ASP A 102 19.33 -4.85 -15.37
N ARG A 103 19.13 -5.70 -14.37
CA ARG A 103 18.55 -7.03 -14.58
C ARG A 103 17.08 -6.96 -14.96
N LEU A 104 16.34 -5.98 -14.46
CA LEU A 104 14.91 -5.80 -14.76
C LEU A 104 14.71 -5.25 -16.17
N VAL A 105 15.31 -4.10 -16.49
CA VAL A 105 15.07 -3.38 -17.74
C VAL A 105 16.03 -3.73 -18.86
N GLY A 106 17.21 -4.27 -18.53
CA GLY A 106 18.32 -4.54 -19.46
C GLY A 106 19.48 -3.56 -19.28
N ALA A 107 20.60 -3.89 -19.86
CA ALA A 107 21.86 -3.16 -19.77
C ALA A 107 22.57 -3.04 -21.12
N LEU A 108 23.61 -2.21 -21.19
CA LEU A 108 24.55 -2.26 -22.31
C LEU A 108 25.43 -3.51 -22.19
N ASP A 109 25.59 -4.21 -23.30
CA ASP A 109 26.54 -5.31 -23.43
C ASP A 109 27.98 -4.75 -23.47
N ILE A 110 28.58 -4.70 -22.29
CA ILE A 110 29.92 -4.12 -22.10
C ILE A 110 30.98 -4.95 -22.83
N GLU A 111 30.80 -6.28 -22.92
CA GLU A 111 31.78 -7.15 -23.62
C GLU A 111 31.80 -6.86 -25.11
N ARG A 112 30.66 -6.74 -25.75
CA ARG A 112 30.57 -6.38 -27.16
C ARG A 112 30.96 -4.93 -27.42
N ALA A 113 30.62 -4.02 -26.51
CA ALA A 113 31.04 -2.62 -26.60
C ALA A 113 32.61 -2.50 -26.59
N LEU A 114 33.26 -3.29 -25.75
CA LEU A 114 34.73 -3.30 -25.65
C LEU A 114 35.41 -4.08 -26.75
N ALA A 115 34.84 -5.22 -27.18
CA ALA A 115 35.43 -6.09 -28.19
C ALA A 115 35.19 -5.61 -29.64
N GLU A 116 33.98 -5.15 -29.91
CA GLU A 116 33.54 -4.84 -31.29
C GLU A 116 33.35 -3.33 -31.52
N GLY A 117 33.40 -2.51 -30.46
CA GLY A 117 33.13 -1.08 -30.54
C GLY A 117 31.63 -0.75 -30.82
N VAL A 118 30.75 -1.73 -30.69
CA VAL A 118 29.31 -1.62 -30.97
C VAL A 118 28.55 -1.51 -29.67
N LYS A 119 27.70 -0.48 -29.55
CA LYS A 119 26.77 -0.34 -28.42
C LYS A 119 25.61 -1.32 -28.59
N ALA A 120 25.79 -2.55 -28.11
CA ALA A 120 24.74 -3.57 -28.10
C ALA A 120 23.92 -3.51 -26.80
N PHE A 121 22.62 -3.81 -26.88
CA PHE A 121 21.72 -3.88 -25.73
C PHE A 121 21.51 -5.34 -25.33
N GLU A 122 21.69 -5.64 -24.04
CA GLU A 122 21.36 -6.92 -23.43
C GLU A 122 19.95 -6.82 -22.81
N PRO A 123 18.96 -7.63 -23.29
CA PRO A 123 17.60 -7.57 -22.80
C PRO A 123 17.51 -8.02 -21.33
N GLY A 124 16.66 -7.32 -20.55
CA GLY A 124 16.35 -7.66 -19.17
C GLY A 124 15.12 -8.56 -19.02
N LEU A 125 14.72 -8.81 -17.76
CA LEU A 125 13.58 -9.68 -17.43
C LEU A 125 12.26 -9.20 -18.03
N LEU A 126 12.07 -7.88 -18.25
CA LEU A 126 10.87 -7.35 -18.90
C LEU A 126 10.75 -7.81 -20.37
N ALA A 127 11.88 -7.91 -21.08
CA ALA A 127 11.91 -8.45 -22.44
C ALA A 127 11.63 -9.98 -22.44
N ASP A 128 12.24 -10.70 -21.51
CA ASP A 128 12.03 -12.15 -21.37
C ASP A 128 10.58 -12.51 -21.03
N ALA A 129 9.92 -11.68 -20.23
CA ALA A 129 8.52 -11.85 -19.81
C ALA A 129 7.52 -11.49 -20.93
N HIS A 130 7.97 -10.84 -22.02
CA HIS A 130 7.07 -10.42 -23.09
C HIS A 130 6.25 -11.61 -23.64
N ARG A 131 4.91 -11.43 -23.71
CA ARG A 131 3.92 -12.46 -24.10
C ARG A 131 3.89 -13.68 -23.16
N GLY A 132 4.37 -13.51 -21.91
CA GLY A 132 4.37 -14.50 -20.85
C GLY A 132 3.86 -13.95 -19.54
N ILE A 133 4.38 -14.47 -18.42
CA ILE A 133 4.08 -14.05 -17.06
C ILE A 133 5.33 -13.45 -16.43
N LEU A 134 5.19 -12.30 -15.79
CA LEU A 134 6.16 -11.78 -14.85
C LEU A 134 5.62 -11.98 -13.43
N TYR A 135 6.28 -12.84 -12.68
CA TYR A 135 5.95 -13.16 -11.31
C TYR A 135 6.90 -12.49 -10.34
N VAL A 136 6.34 -11.77 -9.38
CA VAL A 136 7.08 -11.07 -8.33
C VAL A 136 6.66 -11.64 -6.98
N ASP A 137 7.54 -12.44 -6.37
CA ASP A 137 7.30 -12.93 -5.02
C ASP A 137 7.70 -11.87 -3.99
N GLU A 138 6.86 -11.66 -2.98
CA GLU A 138 7.07 -10.66 -1.93
C GLU A 138 7.36 -9.25 -2.50
N VAL A 139 6.48 -8.76 -3.38
CA VAL A 139 6.63 -7.46 -4.06
C VAL A 139 6.85 -6.29 -3.11
N ASN A 140 6.34 -6.38 -1.87
CA ASN A 140 6.52 -5.40 -0.80
C ASN A 140 7.98 -5.26 -0.31
N LEU A 141 8.84 -6.24 -0.60
CA LEU A 141 10.27 -6.21 -0.26
C LEU A 141 11.14 -5.60 -1.37
N LEU A 142 10.60 -5.41 -2.57
CA LEU A 142 11.33 -4.74 -3.65
C LEU A 142 11.51 -3.24 -3.35
N HIS A 143 12.54 -2.66 -3.95
CA HIS A 143 12.70 -1.21 -3.94
C HIS A 143 11.58 -0.54 -4.72
N ASP A 144 10.98 0.53 -4.16
CA ASP A 144 9.88 1.28 -4.77
C ASP A 144 10.15 1.66 -6.23
N HIS A 145 11.39 2.07 -6.56
CA HIS A 145 11.77 2.43 -7.92
C HIS A 145 11.63 1.26 -8.92
N LEU A 146 11.97 0.03 -8.51
CA LEU A 146 11.80 -1.15 -9.37
C LEU A 146 10.32 -1.48 -9.57
N ILE A 147 9.51 -1.29 -8.53
CA ILE A 147 8.06 -1.47 -8.62
C ILE A 147 7.45 -0.43 -9.57
N ASP A 148 7.88 0.83 -9.49
CA ASP A 148 7.43 1.88 -10.42
C ASP A 148 7.75 1.52 -11.87
N LEU A 149 9.00 1.14 -12.18
CA LEU A 149 9.43 0.71 -13.52
C LEU A 149 8.61 -0.48 -14.05
N LEU A 150 8.41 -1.47 -13.20
CA LEU A 150 7.63 -2.67 -13.52
C LEU A 150 6.17 -2.36 -13.84
N LEU A 151 5.53 -1.54 -13.00
CA LEU A 151 4.12 -1.17 -13.17
C LEU A 151 3.92 -0.24 -14.37
N ASP A 152 4.88 0.65 -14.65
CA ASP A 152 4.85 1.50 -15.83
C ASP A 152 5.03 0.67 -17.12
N ALA A 153 5.95 -0.30 -17.14
CA ALA A 153 6.09 -1.23 -18.26
C ALA A 153 4.83 -2.07 -18.49
N ALA A 154 4.21 -2.58 -17.42
CA ALA A 154 2.94 -3.32 -17.49
C ALA A 154 1.79 -2.48 -18.04
N ALA A 155 1.69 -1.20 -17.64
CA ALA A 155 0.64 -0.29 -18.08
C ALA A 155 0.82 0.15 -19.54
N MET A 156 2.07 0.46 -19.95
CA MET A 156 2.38 0.92 -21.31
C MET A 156 2.53 -0.21 -22.33
N GLY A 157 2.74 -1.44 -21.88
CA GLY A 157 3.05 -2.59 -22.74
C GLY A 157 4.38 -2.49 -23.45
N ALA A 158 5.27 -1.59 -23.01
CA ALA A 158 6.61 -1.35 -23.54
C ALA A 158 7.55 -0.88 -22.45
N SER A 159 8.83 -1.16 -22.59
CA SER A 159 9.90 -0.65 -21.75
C SER A 159 10.78 0.32 -22.54
N TYR A 160 11.13 1.44 -21.88
CA TYR A 160 12.02 2.47 -22.39
C TYR A 160 13.27 2.53 -21.54
N VAL A 161 14.44 2.38 -22.15
CA VAL A 161 15.72 2.38 -21.45
C VAL A 161 16.62 3.45 -22.07
N GLU A 162 16.93 4.48 -21.29
CA GLU A 162 17.87 5.53 -21.69
C GLU A 162 19.10 5.47 -20.80
N ARG A 163 20.23 5.04 -21.36
CA ARG A 163 21.50 4.93 -20.62
C ARG A 163 22.69 5.24 -21.51
N GLU A 164 23.63 6.02 -21.01
CA GLU A 164 24.91 6.33 -21.65
C GLU A 164 24.82 6.77 -23.12
N GLY A 165 23.71 7.49 -23.44
CA GLY A 165 23.45 7.96 -24.81
C GLY A 165 22.92 6.88 -25.76
N VAL A 166 22.40 5.78 -25.23
CA VAL A 166 21.60 4.77 -25.96
C VAL A 166 20.18 4.84 -25.46
N SER A 167 19.24 5.02 -26.38
CA SER A 167 17.80 4.94 -26.13
C SER A 167 17.25 3.70 -26.83
N VAL A 168 16.71 2.76 -26.06
CA VAL A 168 16.12 1.51 -26.55
C VAL A 168 14.68 1.42 -26.07
N ARG A 169 13.76 1.14 -27.01
CA ARG A 169 12.38 0.78 -26.70
C ARG A 169 12.17 -0.67 -27.16
N HIS A 170 11.52 -1.46 -26.32
CA HIS A 170 11.05 -2.80 -26.71
C HIS A 170 9.66 -3.08 -26.15
N ALA A 171 8.93 -3.99 -26.78
CA ALA A 171 7.64 -4.45 -26.28
C ALA A 171 7.82 -5.22 -24.95
N ALA A 172 6.91 -4.95 -23.98
CA ALA A 172 6.89 -5.56 -22.64
C ALA A 172 5.44 -5.83 -22.21
N ARG A 173 4.70 -6.58 -23.03
CA ARG A 173 3.31 -7.00 -22.71
C ARG A 173 3.36 -8.35 -22.02
N PHE A 174 3.05 -8.39 -20.75
CA PHE A 174 3.09 -9.59 -19.91
C PHE A 174 1.95 -9.59 -18.90
N LEU A 175 1.62 -10.77 -18.38
CA LEU A 175 0.74 -10.91 -17.23
C LEU A 175 1.54 -10.62 -15.98
N LEU A 176 1.20 -9.56 -15.25
CA LEU A 176 1.84 -9.24 -13.99
C LEU A 176 1.12 -9.93 -12.85
N VAL A 177 1.86 -10.67 -12.04
CA VAL A 177 1.36 -11.25 -10.79
C VAL A 177 2.36 -10.95 -9.67
N GLY A 178 1.91 -10.20 -8.69
CA GLY A 178 2.66 -9.92 -7.46
C GLY A 178 2.07 -10.68 -6.29
N THR A 179 2.91 -11.22 -5.40
CA THR A 179 2.48 -11.73 -4.11
C THR A 179 2.97 -10.82 -2.99
N MET A 180 2.23 -10.76 -1.91
CA MET A 180 2.57 -9.96 -0.74
C MET A 180 2.12 -10.67 0.54
N ASN A 181 2.97 -10.60 1.58
CA ASN A 181 2.57 -10.92 2.94
C ASN A 181 2.38 -9.60 3.72
N PRO A 182 1.16 -9.27 4.16
CA PRO A 182 0.90 -8.04 4.93
C PRO A 182 1.70 -7.93 6.23
N GLU A 183 2.10 -9.05 6.84
CA GLU A 183 2.91 -9.06 8.07
C GLU A 183 4.33 -8.53 7.85
N GLU A 184 4.87 -8.63 6.64
CA GLU A 184 6.22 -8.20 6.30
C GLU A 184 6.27 -6.75 5.82
N GLY A 185 5.12 -6.09 5.72
CA GLY A 185 4.96 -4.71 5.31
C GLY A 185 3.97 -4.55 4.17
N GLU A 186 3.49 -3.34 3.98
CA GLU A 186 2.55 -3.00 2.92
C GLU A 186 3.19 -2.18 1.82
N LEU A 187 2.66 -2.31 0.62
CA LEU A 187 2.96 -1.42 -0.49
C LEU A 187 2.38 -0.02 -0.22
N ARG A 188 3.03 0.99 -0.75
CA ARG A 188 2.47 2.35 -0.71
C ARG A 188 1.12 2.39 -1.44
N PRO A 189 0.15 3.19 -0.98
CA PRO A 189 -1.15 3.32 -1.62
C PRO A 189 -1.05 3.65 -3.12
N GLN A 190 -0.08 4.48 -3.51
CA GLN A 190 0.18 4.85 -4.90
C GLN A 190 0.65 3.68 -5.79
N LEU A 191 1.33 2.69 -5.20
CA LEU A 191 1.77 1.48 -5.90
C LEU A 191 0.66 0.44 -5.91
N LEU A 192 -0.11 0.32 -4.81
CA LEU A 192 -1.29 -0.53 -4.72
C LEU A 192 -2.32 -0.16 -5.79
N ASP A 193 -2.62 1.14 -5.96
CA ASP A 193 -3.57 1.64 -6.96
C ASP A 193 -3.19 1.27 -8.40
N ARG A 194 -1.90 1.02 -8.68
CA ARG A 194 -1.43 0.64 -10.02
C ARG A 194 -1.69 -0.82 -10.38
N PHE A 195 -1.84 -1.72 -9.39
CA PHE A 195 -2.30 -3.09 -9.67
C PHE A 195 -3.78 -3.08 -10.07
N GLY A 196 -4.13 -3.86 -11.08
CA GLY A 196 -5.50 -3.97 -11.55
C GLY A 196 -6.41 -4.61 -10.52
N LEU A 197 -6.11 -5.83 -10.14
CA LEU A 197 -6.89 -6.64 -9.21
C LEU A 197 -6.11 -6.92 -7.93
N THR A 198 -6.83 -7.05 -6.83
CA THR A 198 -6.26 -7.53 -5.56
C THR A 198 -7.15 -8.63 -4.99
N VAL A 199 -6.51 -9.71 -4.57
CA VAL A 199 -7.17 -10.84 -3.93
C VAL A 199 -6.54 -11.12 -2.57
N GLU A 200 -7.37 -11.29 -1.55
CA GLU A 200 -6.93 -11.72 -0.23
C GLU A 200 -7.04 -13.24 -0.12
N VAL A 201 -5.93 -13.89 0.23
CA VAL A 201 -5.84 -15.33 0.35
C VAL A 201 -5.51 -15.70 1.79
N ALA A 202 -6.45 -16.36 2.45
CA ALA A 202 -6.27 -16.92 3.77
C ALA A 202 -6.26 -18.45 3.71
N ALA A 203 -5.58 -19.08 4.69
CA ALA A 203 -5.66 -20.53 4.85
C ALA A 203 -7.08 -20.92 5.28
N SER A 204 -7.69 -21.85 4.56
CA SER A 204 -9.02 -22.33 4.92
C SER A 204 -9.05 -22.84 6.37
N ARG A 205 -10.06 -22.44 7.13
CA ARG A 205 -10.32 -22.94 8.49
C ARG A 205 -11.22 -24.20 8.46
N GLU A 206 -11.78 -24.52 7.30
CA GLU A 206 -12.65 -25.67 7.12
C GLU A 206 -11.82 -26.97 7.07
N PRO A 207 -12.03 -27.93 8.01
CA PRO A 207 -11.23 -29.15 8.08
C PRO A 207 -11.29 -29.99 6.81
N ALA A 208 -12.45 -30.06 6.15
CA ALA A 208 -12.64 -30.84 4.93
C ALA A 208 -11.77 -30.32 3.77
N GLN A 209 -11.71 -29.00 3.57
CA GLN A 209 -10.85 -28.39 2.56
C GLN A 209 -9.36 -28.62 2.87
N ARG A 210 -8.97 -28.49 4.14
CA ARG A 210 -7.58 -28.76 4.56
C ARG A 210 -7.15 -30.19 4.28
N VAL A 211 -8.02 -31.15 4.57
CA VAL A 211 -7.77 -32.58 4.27
C VAL A 211 -7.58 -32.78 2.78
N GLU A 212 -8.40 -32.12 1.96
CA GLU A 212 -8.32 -32.27 0.50
C GLU A 212 -7.03 -31.63 -0.05
N VAL A 213 -6.61 -30.49 0.46
CA VAL A 213 -5.31 -29.87 0.11
C VAL A 213 -4.16 -30.84 0.39
N VAL A 214 -4.13 -31.42 1.59
CA VAL A 214 -3.07 -32.38 1.98
C VAL A 214 -3.12 -33.64 1.10
N ARG A 215 -4.32 -34.20 0.88
CA ARG A 215 -4.51 -35.40 0.04
C ARG A 215 -3.99 -35.18 -1.38
N ARG A 216 -4.37 -34.07 -2.03
CA ARG A 216 -3.90 -33.74 -3.38
C ARG A 216 -2.40 -33.49 -3.43
N ARG A 217 -1.86 -32.84 -2.40
CA ARG A 217 -0.43 -32.57 -2.33
C ARG A 217 0.39 -33.86 -2.20
N LEU A 218 0.02 -34.75 -1.32
CA LEU A 218 0.67 -36.04 -1.16
C LEU A 218 0.55 -36.91 -2.42
N ALA A 219 -0.63 -36.94 -3.05
CA ALA A 219 -0.83 -37.69 -4.30
C ALA A 219 0.01 -37.14 -5.46
N TYR A 220 0.25 -35.84 -5.49
CA TYR A 220 1.15 -35.21 -6.48
C TYR A 220 2.63 -35.53 -6.17
N GLU A 221 3.04 -35.56 -4.91
CA GLU A 221 4.42 -35.87 -4.53
C GLU A 221 4.78 -37.34 -4.80
N ASP A 222 3.80 -38.24 -4.66
CA ASP A 222 3.96 -39.68 -4.90
C ASP A 222 4.09 -39.97 -6.41
N ASP A 223 3.20 -39.43 -7.24
CA ASP A 223 3.24 -39.59 -8.70
C ASP A 223 2.83 -38.29 -9.41
N PRO A 224 3.76 -37.39 -9.70
CA PRO A 224 3.47 -36.13 -10.37
C PRO A 224 2.88 -36.31 -11.78
N ALA A 225 3.34 -37.32 -12.54
CA ALA A 225 2.90 -37.56 -13.91
C ALA A 225 1.47 -38.13 -13.98
N GLY A 226 1.19 -39.13 -13.17
CA GLY A 226 -0.16 -39.68 -13.05
C GLY A 226 -1.16 -38.71 -12.45
N PHE A 227 -0.69 -37.85 -11.49
CA PHE A 227 -1.53 -36.78 -10.97
C PHE A 227 -1.90 -35.77 -12.04
N ALA A 228 -0.94 -35.27 -12.82
CA ALA A 228 -1.20 -34.36 -13.93
C ALA A 228 -2.13 -34.97 -15.00
N THR A 229 -1.96 -36.27 -15.31
CA THR A 229 -2.82 -36.96 -16.27
C THR A 229 -4.28 -37.00 -15.82
N ARG A 230 -4.55 -37.17 -14.53
CA ARG A 230 -5.92 -37.16 -13.97
C ARG A 230 -6.63 -35.82 -14.16
N TRP A 231 -5.91 -34.70 -14.15
CA TRP A 231 -6.45 -33.37 -14.30
C TRP A 231 -6.34 -32.82 -15.73
N ALA A 232 -5.81 -33.63 -16.67
CA ALA A 232 -5.52 -33.14 -18.03
C ALA A 232 -6.76 -32.67 -18.81
N ALA A 233 -7.92 -33.31 -18.58
CA ALA A 233 -9.19 -32.92 -19.21
C ALA A 233 -9.64 -31.54 -18.70
N ASP A 234 -9.68 -31.34 -17.38
CA ASP A 234 -10.08 -30.06 -16.78
C ASP A 234 -9.12 -28.92 -17.17
N GLU A 235 -7.81 -29.21 -17.25
CA GLU A 235 -6.79 -28.27 -17.72
C GLU A 235 -7.01 -27.88 -19.20
N HIS A 236 -7.37 -28.87 -20.02
CA HIS A 236 -7.67 -28.62 -21.43
C HIS A 236 -8.90 -27.72 -21.59
N ASP A 237 -9.98 -28.00 -20.85
CA ASP A 237 -11.22 -27.22 -20.90
C ASP A 237 -11.01 -25.75 -20.45
N VAL A 238 -10.28 -25.53 -19.35
CA VAL A 238 -9.96 -24.19 -18.88
C VAL A 238 -9.07 -23.46 -19.89
N ARG A 239 -8.08 -24.14 -20.50
CA ARG A 239 -7.24 -23.57 -21.56
C ARG A 239 -8.06 -23.18 -22.78
N ALA A 240 -8.94 -24.08 -23.26
CA ALA A 240 -9.82 -23.79 -24.37
C ALA A 240 -10.74 -22.60 -24.11
N ARG A 241 -11.27 -22.50 -22.89
CA ARG A 241 -12.09 -21.36 -22.44
C ARG A 241 -11.29 -20.04 -22.39
N VAL A 242 -10.03 -20.05 -21.95
CA VAL A 242 -9.16 -18.86 -22.01
C VAL A 242 -8.94 -18.38 -23.44
N VAL A 243 -8.70 -19.33 -24.38
CA VAL A 243 -8.52 -19.02 -25.81
C VAL A 243 -9.80 -18.43 -26.40
N ALA A 244 -10.95 -19.04 -26.13
CA ALA A 244 -12.26 -18.58 -26.60
C ALA A 244 -12.59 -17.19 -26.05
N ALA A 245 -12.38 -16.96 -24.74
CA ALA A 245 -12.60 -15.67 -24.11
C ALA A 245 -11.70 -14.57 -24.68
N ARG A 246 -10.41 -14.86 -24.99
CA ARG A 246 -9.52 -13.91 -25.67
C ARG A 246 -10.00 -13.54 -27.07
N ALA A 247 -10.53 -14.50 -27.80
CA ALA A 247 -11.06 -14.25 -29.14
C ALA A 247 -12.36 -13.43 -29.12
N LEU A 248 -13.20 -13.65 -28.08
CA LEU A 248 -14.46 -12.96 -27.90
C LEU A 248 -14.27 -11.54 -27.34
N LEU A 249 -13.23 -11.30 -26.53
CA LEU A 249 -12.99 -10.04 -25.81
C LEU A 249 -13.15 -8.76 -26.67
N PRO A 250 -12.66 -8.70 -27.92
CA PRO A 250 -12.85 -7.51 -28.77
C PRO A 250 -14.31 -7.25 -29.21
N GLN A 251 -15.17 -8.25 -29.07
CA GLN A 251 -16.59 -8.19 -29.49
C GLN A 251 -17.51 -7.87 -28.31
N VAL A 252 -16.97 -7.85 -27.07
CA VAL A 252 -17.80 -7.57 -25.90
C VAL A 252 -18.11 -6.08 -25.83
N ALA A 253 -19.40 -5.76 -25.87
CA ALA A 253 -19.91 -4.41 -25.72
C ALA A 253 -20.04 -4.02 -24.24
N LEU A 254 -19.57 -2.83 -23.91
CA LEU A 254 -19.77 -2.19 -22.61
C LEU A 254 -20.83 -1.10 -22.78
N GLY A 255 -22.09 -1.41 -22.44
CA GLY A 255 -23.22 -0.49 -22.60
C GLY A 255 -23.18 0.68 -21.61
N ASP A 256 -23.95 1.73 -21.92
CA ASP A 256 -24.03 2.95 -21.09
C ASP A 256 -24.55 2.65 -19.68
N ASN A 257 -25.47 1.69 -19.50
CA ASN A 257 -25.97 1.26 -18.20
C ASN A 257 -24.84 0.67 -17.34
N ALA A 258 -24.00 -0.20 -17.90
CA ALA A 258 -22.85 -0.76 -17.19
C ALA A 258 -21.81 0.32 -16.83
N LEU A 259 -21.58 1.30 -17.71
CA LEU A 259 -20.71 2.44 -17.41
C LEU A 259 -21.25 3.29 -16.26
N LEU A 260 -22.56 3.54 -16.21
CA LEU A 260 -23.22 4.25 -15.12
C LEU A 260 -23.12 3.48 -13.80
N GLN A 261 -23.33 2.16 -13.82
CA GLN A 261 -23.17 1.28 -12.66
C GLN A 261 -21.72 1.33 -12.12
N ILE A 262 -20.72 1.29 -13.00
CA ILE A 262 -19.30 1.39 -12.63
C ILE A 262 -19.02 2.74 -11.98
N ALA A 263 -19.45 3.83 -12.61
CA ALA A 263 -19.22 5.19 -12.11
C ALA A 263 -19.91 5.42 -10.74
N ALA A 264 -21.17 4.97 -10.58
CA ALA A 264 -21.90 5.05 -9.32
C ALA A 264 -21.23 4.22 -8.22
N THR A 265 -20.72 3.04 -8.55
CA THR A 265 -19.99 2.19 -7.61
C THR A 265 -18.69 2.86 -7.15
N CYS A 266 -17.87 3.36 -8.07
CA CYS A 266 -16.63 4.05 -7.73
C CYS A 266 -16.88 5.31 -6.88
N ALA A 267 -17.89 6.11 -7.22
CA ALA A 267 -18.30 7.28 -6.46
C ALA A 267 -18.83 6.91 -5.06
N GLY A 268 -19.69 5.90 -4.97
CA GLY A 268 -20.26 5.43 -3.71
C GLY A 268 -19.23 4.89 -2.71
N PHE A 269 -18.13 4.33 -3.21
CA PHE A 269 -17.00 3.88 -2.38
C PHE A 269 -15.88 4.93 -2.22
N GLU A 270 -16.11 6.18 -2.63
CA GLU A 270 -15.18 7.32 -2.48
C GLU A 270 -13.77 7.01 -3.02
N VAL A 271 -13.70 6.39 -4.18
CA VAL A 271 -12.42 6.03 -4.81
C VAL A 271 -11.82 7.26 -5.50
N ASP A 272 -10.54 7.53 -5.24
CA ASP A 272 -9.82 8.66 -5.84
C ASP A 272 -9.41 8.36 -7.28
N GLY A 273 -9.79 9.23 -8.22
CA GLY A 273 -9.36 9.18 -9.62
C GLY A 273 -10.14 8.18 -10.48
N MET A 274 -9.91 8.23 -11.80
CA MET A 274 -10.65 7.43 -12.80
C MET A 274 -10.00 6.09 -13.15
N ARG A 275 -8.89 5.73 -12.48
CA ARG A 275 -8.20 4.45 -12.75
C ARG A 275 -9.05 3.26 -12.35
N ALA A 276 -9.79 3.38 -11.24
CA ALA A 276 -10.69 2.32 -10.77
C ALA A 276 -11.80 2.03 -11.79
N ASP A 277 -12.42 3.08 -12.33
CA ASP A 277 -13.46 2.98 -13.34
C ASP A 277 -12.95 2.22 -14.58
N ILE A 278 -11.76 2.58 -15.08
CA ILE A 278 -11.15 1.92 -16.23
C ILE A 278 -10.85 0.44 -15.94
N VAL A 279 -10.31 0.15 -14.75
CA VAL A 279 -10.00 -1.23 -14.35
C VAL A 279 -11.28 -2.04 -14.17
N MET A 280 -12.31 -1.49 -13.55
CA MET A 280 -13.61 -2.14 -13.42
C MET A 280 -14.22 -2.43 -14.79
N ALA A 281 -14.22 -1.45 -15.69
CA ALA A 281 -14.70 -1.62 -17.07
C ALA A 281 -13.98 -2.77 -17.78
N ARG A 282 -12.65 -2.81 -17.75
CA ARG A 282 -11.85 -3.89 -18.35
C ARG A 282 -12.09 -5.23 -17.68
N THR A 283 -12.29 -5.25 -16.37
CA THR A 283 -12.54 -6.48 -15.60
C THR A 283 -13.93 -7.03 -15.91
N ALA A 284 -14.96 -6.17 -15.93
CA ALA A 284 -16.33 -6.55 -16.28
C ALA A 284 -16.41 -7.08 -17.73
N THR A 285 -15.73 -6.42 -18.68
CA THR A 285 -15.61 -6.89 -20.06
C THR A 285 -14.91 -8.26 -20.13
N ALA A 286 -13.84 -8.48 -19.34
CA ALA A 286 -13.16 -9.78 -19.28
C ALA A 286 -14.02 -10.86 -18.63
N LEU A 287 -14.87 -10.52 -17.65
CA LEU A 287 -15.85 -11.44 -17.03
C LEU A 287 -16.92 -11.85 -18.03
N ALA A 288 -17.49 -10.93 -18.78
CA ALA A 288 -18.46 -11.23 -19.83
C ALA A 288 -17.85 -12.15 -20.91
N ALA A 289 -16.63 -11.85 -21.38
CA ALA A 289 -15.90 -12.71 -22.32
C ALA A 289 -15.63 -14.11 -21.74
N TRP A 290 -15.23 -14.18 -20.47
CA TRP A 290 -15.03 -15.45 -19.76
C TRP A 290 -16.32 -16.27 -19.63
N ALA A 291 -17.45 -15.61 -19.49
CA ALA A 291 -18.77 -16.23 -19.47
C ALA A 291 -19.33 -16.56 -20.87
N GLY A 292 -18.60 -16.22 -21.96
CA GLY A 292 -19.00 -16.46 -23.34
C GLY A 292 -20.08 -15.50 -23.85
N ARG A 293 -20.20 -14.31 -23.24
CA ARG A 293 -21.21 -13.29 -23.58
C ARG A 293 -20.59 -12.10 -24.31
N THR A 294 -21.36 -11.47 -25.16
CA THR A 294 -20.97 -10.27 -25.92
C THR A 294 -21.41 -8.96 -25.24
N GLY A 295 -22.19 -9.03 -24.16
CA GLY A 295 -22.63 -7.90 -23.35
C GLY A 295 -22.21 -8.03 -21.90
N VAL A 296 -21.80 -6.90 -21.29
CA VAL A 296 -21.50 -6.82 -19.83
C VAL A 296 -22.80 -6.72 -19.06
N ARG A 297 -22.94 -7.51 -17.98
CA ARG A 297 -24.11 -7.52 -17.10
C ARG A 297 -23.77 -6.98 -15.72
N LYS A 298 -24.82 -6.70 -14.94
CA LYS A 298 -24.76 -6.20 -13.57
C LYS A 298 -23.91 -7.09 -12.64
N GLU A 299 -24.00 -8.42 -12.80
CA GLU A 299 -23.19 -9.38 -12.04
C GLU A 299 -21.69 -9.26 -12.36
N ASP A 300 -21.35 -8.92 -13.62
CA ASP A 300 -19.94 -8.68 -14.01
C ASP A 300 -19.41 -7.41 -13.36
N VAL A 301 -20.21 -6.36 -13.28
CA VAL A 301 -19.85 -5.11 -12.59
C VAL A 301 -19.67 -5.37 -11.08
N ARG A 302 -20.59 -6.15 -10.46
CA ARG A 302 -20.49 -6.56 -9.06
C ARG A 302 -19.20 -7.33 -8.79
N GLN A 303 -18.91 -8.35 -9.59
CA GLN A 303 -17.71 -9.17 -9.42
C GLN A 303 -16.42 -8.37 -9.71
N ALA A 304 -16.45 -7.47 -10.68
CA ALA A 304 -15.35 -6.57 -10.97
C ALA A 304 -15.06 -5.63 -9.78
N ALA A 305 -16.10 -5.11 -9.11
CA ALA A 305 -15.96 -4.27 -7.91
C ALA A 305 -15.26 -5.02 -6.78
N LEU A 306 -15.64 -6.27 -6.51
CA LEU A 306 -15.03 -7.10 -5.45
C LEU A 306 -13.53 -7.35 -5.67
N LEU A 307 -13.07 -7.39 -6.92
CA LEU A 307 -11.66 -7.63 -7.25
C LEU A 307 -10.85 -6.34 -7.42
N ALA A 308 -11.47 -5.25 -7.90
CA ALA A 308 -10.77 -4.03 -8.27
C ALA A 308 -10.76 -2.93 -7.19
N LEU A 309 -11.77 -2.88 -6.30
CA LEU A 309 -11.91 -1.76 -5.34
C LEU A 309 -11.29 -1.99 -3.95
N PRO A 310 -11.11 -3.20 -3.41
CA PRO A 310 -10.69 -3.39 -2.01
C PRO A 310 -9.42 -2.64 -1.61
N HIS A 311 -8.49 -2.43 -2.55
CA HIS A 311 -7.21 -1.76 -2.33
C HIS A 311 -7.20 -0.29 -2.74
N ARG A 312 -8.29 0.23 -3.33
CA ARG A 312 -8.42 1.60 -3.86
C ARG A 312 -9.33 2.49 -3.04
N ARG A 313 -10.27 1.92 -2.29
CA ARG A 313 -11.13 2.72 -1.41
C ARG A 313 -10.32 3.40 -0.32
N ARG A 314 -10.75 4.57 0.12
CA ARG A 314 -10.24 5.18 1.35
C ARG A 314 -10.66 4.29 2.52
N ARG A 315 -9.69 3.50 3.02
CA ARG A 315 -9.92 2.72 4.24
C ARG A 315 -9.76 3.62 5.45
N ASN A 316 -10.79 3.67 6.28
CA ASN A 316 -10.57 4.02 7.66
C ASN A 316 -9.88 2.82 8.34
N PRO A 317 -8.94 3.05 9.28
CA PRO A 317 -8.22 1.97 9.95
C PRO A 317 -9.09 0.94 10.66
N PHE A 318 -10.41 1.17 10.71
CA PHE A 318 -11.41 0.36 11.40
C PHE A 318 -12.37 -0.36 10.46
N ASP A 319 -12.23 -0.17 9.17
CA ASP A 319 -13.07 -0.87 8.20
C ASP A 319 -12.69 -2.35 8.15
N ALA A 320 -13.69 -3.22 8.13
CA ALA A 320 -13.48 -4.66 7.92
C ALA A 320 -12.68 -4.90 6.63
N PRO A 321 -11.83 -5.93 6.60
CA PRO A 321 -11.16 -6.32 5.36
C PRO A 321 -12.19 -6.70 4.30
N GLY A 322 -11.94 -6.33 3.03
CA GLY A 322 -12.88 -6.56 1.93
C GLY A 322 -13.69 -5.33 1.54
N LEU A 323 -14.61 -5.49 0.61
CA LEU A 323 -15.59 -4.51 0.19
C LEU A 323 -16.87 -4.73 1.00
N ASP A 324 -17.61 -3.68 1.31
CA ASP A 324 -18.94 -3.75 1.90
C ASP A 324 -19.94 -4.21 0.83
N GLU A 325 -20.29 -5.50 0.88
CA GLU A 325 -21.14 -6.12 -0.14
C GLU A 325 -22.58 -5.62 -0.07
N ASP A 326 -23.10 -5.35 1.13
CA ASP A 326 -24.46 -4.82 1.31
C ASP A 326 -24.59 -3.44 0.66
N LYS A 327 -23.60 -2.58 0.87
CA LYS A 327 -23.53 -1.26 0.21
C LYS A 327 -23.36 -1.37 -1.30
N LEU A 328 -22.58 -2.34 -1.77
CA LEU A 328 -22.42 -2.59 -3.21
C LEU A 328 -23.74 -3.00 -3.84
N ASP A 329 -24.47 -3.90 -3.20
CA ASP A 329 -25.75 -4.40 -3.68
C ASP A 329 -26.84 -3.30 -3.59
N GLU A 330 -26.81 -2.41 -2.60
CA GLU A 330 -27.64 -1.21 -2.52
C GLU A 330 -27.40 -0.25 -3.70
N ILE A 331 -26.13 0.04 -4.02
CA ILE A 331 -25.79 0.92 -5.14
C ILE A 331 -26.25 0.31 -6.47
N LEU A 332 -25.91 -0.97 -6.70
CA LEU A 332 -26.29 -1.65 -7.94
C LEU A 332 -27.81 -1.88 -8.05
N GLY A 333 -28.52 -2.01 -6.93
CA GLY A 333 -29.98 -2.13 -6.86
C GLY A 333 -30.74 -0.90 -7.38
N GLN A 334 -30.08 0.26 -7.49
CA GLN A 334 -30.67 1.48 -8.05
C GLN A 334 -30.79 1.46 -9.57
N PHE A 335 -30.15 0.49 -10.24
CA PHE A 335 -30.19 0.34 -11.68
C PHE A 335 -31.13 -0.81 -12.07
N PRO A 336 -31.83 -0.69 -13.22
CA PRO A 336 -32.67 -1.78 -13.70
C PRO A 336 -31.84 -3.05 -13.94
N ASP A 337 -32.49 -4.19 -13.82
CA ASP A 337 -31.86 -5.46 -14.21
C ASP A 337 -31.63 -5.45 -15.72
N ASP A 338 -30.52 -6.06 -16.15
CA ASP A 338 -30.19 -6.16 -17.56
C ASP A 338 -31.29 -6.97 -18.27
N GLU A 339 -31.92 -6.38 -19.26
CA GLU A 339 -32.85 -7.15 -20.12
C GLU A 339 -32.06 -8.31 -20.75
N PRO A 340 -32.64 -9.54 -20.79
CA PRO A 340 -32.03 -10.62 -21.53
C PRO A 340 -31.83 -10.17 -22.98
N ASP A 341 -30.64 -10.41 -23.55
CA ASP A 341 -30.33 -10.11 -24.94
C ASP A 341 -31.51 -10.52 -25.84
N ASN A 342 -32.36 -9.57 -26.19
CA ASN A 342 -33.27 -9.76 -27.26
C ASN A 342 -32.43 -9.84 -28.52
N GLU A 343 -32.32 -11.02 -29.12
CA GLU A 343 -31.94 -11.10 -30.53
C GLU A 343 -32.79 -10.07 -31.26
N PRO A 344 -32.20 -9.18 -32.09
CA PRO A 344 -33.02 -8.27 -32.86
C PRO A 344 -34.04 -9.10 -33.61
N ASP A 345 -35.32 -8.78 -33.39
CA ASP A 345 -36.41 -9.37 -34.17
C ASP A 345 -36.00 -9.26 -35.64
N PRO A 346 -36.13 -10.35 -36.43
CA PRO A 346 -35.88 -10.28 -37.86
C PRO A 346 -36.74 -9.14 -38.42
N GLU A 347 -36.12 -8.18 -39.08
CA GLU A 347 -36.83 -7.08 -39.74
C GLU A 347 -38.02 -7.66 -40.49
N PRO A 348 -39.24 -7.12 -40.30
CA PRO A 348 -40.38 -7.55 -41.10
C PRO A 348 -40.05 -7.38 -42.58
N GLY A 349 -40.03 -8.50 -43.30
CA GLY A 349 -39.80 -8.51 -44.74
C GLY A 349 -40.74 -7.51 -45.45
N PRO A 350 -40.30 -6.91 -46.57
CA PRO A 350 -41.07 -5.86 -47.25
C PRO A 350 -42.45 -6.43 -47.59
N GLU A 351 -43.48 -5.67 -47.18
CA GLU A 351 -44.87 -5.92 -47.59
C GLU A 351 -44.95 -5.87 -49.11
N PRO A 352 -45.73 -6.76 -49.76
CA PRO A 352 -45.89 -6.78 -51.21
C PRO A 352 -46.62 -5.51 -51.66
N GLU A 353 -46.01 -4.79 -52.61
CA GLU A 353 -46.60 -3.60 -53.28
C GLU A 353 -47.94 -3.99 -53.94
N PRO A 354 -49.00 -3.15 -53.82
CA PRO A 354 -50.21 -3.32 -54.60
C PRO A 354 -50.00 -2.86 -56.05
N ASP A 355 -50.55 -3.60 -56.99
CA ASP A 355 -50.55 -3.39 -58.43
C ASP A 355 -51.05 -1.97 -58.85
N PRO A 356 -50.55 -1.44 -59.97
CA PRO A 356 -50.91 -0.11 -60.44
C PRO A 356 -52.20 -0.12 -61.31
N GLU A 357 -53.22 0.55 -60.86
CA GLU A 357 -54.31 1.04 -61.81
C GLU A 357 -54.02 2.43 -62.34
N GLY A 358 -54.16 2.53 -63.62
CA GLY A 358 -53.78 3.66 -64.50
C GLY A 358 -54.69 4.89 -64.46
N PRO A 359 -54.55 5.80 -65.38
CA PRO A 359 -54.52 7.24 -65.15
C PRO A 359 -55.85 7.95 -65.37
N ASP A 360 -56.05 9.07 -64.69
CA ASP A 360 -57.00 10.11 -65.20
C ASP A 360 -56.54 11.53 -64.88
N ASP A 361 -56.81 12.37 -65.88
CA ASP A 361 -56.37 13.72 -66.19
C ASP A 361 -56.82 14.82 -65.22
N GLY A 362 -56.07 15.92 -65.21
CA GLY A 362 -56.56 17.22 -64.82
C GLY A 362 -55.59 18.13 -64.05
N GLY A 363 -54.81 18.91 -64.79
CA GLY A 363 -54.12 20.07 -64.19
C GLY A 363 -55.07 21.29 -64.23
N PRO A 364 -54.58 22.57 -64.11
CA PRO A 364 -53.36 23.09 -63.49
C PRO A 364 -53.62 24.29 -62.56
N ASP A 365 -52.55 24.92 -62.12
CA ASP A 365 -52.36 26.34 -61.67
C ASP A 365 -51.97 26.46 -60.18
N GLY A 366 -50.79 26.98 -59.97
CA GLY A 366 -50.39 28.35 -59.82
C GLY A 366 -49.55 28.62 -58.60
N GLY A 367 -48.28 28.85 -58.76
CA GLY A 367 -47.68 30.09 -58.38
C GLY A 367 -46.93 30.24 -57.06
N GLY A 368 -45.61 30.37 -57.13
CA GLY A 368 -44.82 31.34 -56.39
C GLY A 368 -44.27 30.92 -55.03
N GLY A 369 -43.06 30.73 -54.78
CA GLY A 369 -41.94 31.63 -55.02
C GLY A 369 -41.40 32.09 -53.68
N GLY A 370 -40.14 31.88 -53.39
CA GLY A 370 -39.44 32.67 -52.40
C GLY A 370 -38.44 31.99 -51.47
N VAL A 371 -37.23 32.09 -51.85
CA VAL A 371 -36.00 31.66 -51.11
C VAL A 371 -35.50 32.80 -50.19
N PRO A 372 -34.50 32.63 -49.30
CA PRO A 372 -34.33 33.21 -47.94
C PRO A 372 -33.54 34.51 -47.88
N PRO A 373 -33.28 35.14 -46.77
CA PRO A 373 -31.91 35.16 -46.29
C PRO A 373 -31.65 35.24 -44.75
N GLN A 374 -30.46 34.82 -44.41
CA GLN A 374 -29.44 35.17 -43.41
C GLN A 374 -29.63 36.34 -42.44
N GLY A 375 -29.09 36.15 -41.22
CA GLY A 375 -28.16 37.10 -40.60
C GLY A 375 -28.51 37.63 -39.22
N GLY A 376 -27.56 37.54 -38.29
CA GLY A 376 -27.35 38.56 -37.26
C GLY A 376 -27.55 38.13 -35.79
N GLY A 377 -26.47 37.87 -35.06
CA GLY A 377 -26.42 38.15 -33.61
C GLY A 377 -26.04 39.63 -33.42
N PRO A 378 -25.68 40.13 -32.22
CA PRO A 378 -25.70 39.59 -30.83
C PRO A 378 -26.44 40.55 -29.87
N ASP A 379 -26.66 40.20 -28.63
CA ASP A 379 -26.40 41.03 -27.41
C ASP A 379 -27.02 40.45 -26.14
N SER A 380 -26.18 40.38 -25.11
CA SER A 380 -26.56 40.32 -23.69
C SER A 380 -26.83 41.76 -23.19
N PRO A 381 -27.30 42.07 -21.97
CA PRO A 381 -27.67 41.29 -20.80
C PRO A 381 -28.98 41.76 -20.11
N GLU A 382 -29.49 41.10 -19.10
CA GLU A 382 -29.95 41.75 -17.86
C GLU A 382 -30.44 40.79 -16.76
N THR A 383 -29.96 41.08 -15.61
CA THR A 383 -30.26 40.75 -14.25
C THR A 383 -31.75 40.65 -13.89
N THR A 384 -32.19 39.62 -13.17
CA THR A 384 -33.23 39.80 -12.13
C THR A 384 -33.27 38.64 -11.12
N GLN A 385 -32.95 38.97 -9.86
CA GLN A 385 -33.52 38.67 -8.56
C GLN A 385 -34.01 37.24 -8.21
N ALA A 386 -33.45 36.78 -7.11
CA ALA A 386 -33.93 35.68 -6.24
C ALA A 386 -35.21 36.06 -5.48
N PRO A 387 -36.04 35.11 -5.10
CA PRO A 387 -36.98 35.29 -4.01
C PRO A 387 -36.58 34.53 -2.72
N GLU A 388 -36.92 35.20 -1.66
CA GLU A 388 -36.74 34.98 -0.23
C GLU A 388 -37.30 33.65 0.32
N ALA A 389 -36.69 33.22 1.42
CA ALA A 389 -37.14 32.16 2.31
C ALA A 389 -38.36 32.63 3.19
N PRO A 390 -39.22 31.72 3.63
CA PRO A 390 -40.17 32.04 4.69
C PRO A 390 -39.71 31.53 6.08
N GLU A 391 -40.04 32.33 7.04
CA GLU A 391 -39.74 32.35 8.44
C GLU A 391 -40.31 31.17 9.26
N THR A 392 -39.65 30.88 10.36
CA THR A 392 -40.03 30.06 11.52
C THR A 392 -41.23 30.65 12.32
N PRO A 393 -42.06 29.85 12.96
CA PRO A 393 -42.78 30.30 14.14
C PRO A 393 -42.27 29.69 15.45
N GLU A 394 -42.44 30.53 16.46
CA GLU A 394 -41.98 30.48 17.84
C GLU A 394 -42.55 29.38 18.73
N ARG A 395 -41.80 29.17 19.79
CA ARG A 395 -42.02 28.50 21.07
C ARG A 395 -43.44 28.51 21.63
N GLN A 396 -43.78 27.41 22.32
CA GLN A 396 -44.61 27.42 23.52
C GLN A 396 -44.03 26.52 24.62
N ASP A 397 -44.13 27.05 25.85
CA ASP A 397 -43.52 26.67 27.10
C ASP A 397 -44.03 25.36 27.76
N ALA A 398 -43.09 24.71 28.44
CA ALA A 398 -43.01 24.10 29.77
C ALA A 398 -44.15 23.16 30.28
N PRO A 399 -43.91 22.25 31.24
CA PRO A 399 -43.47 22.59 32.59
C PRO A 399 -42.42 21.67 33.24
N GLU A 400 -41.73 22.26 34.22
CA GLU A 400 -40.81 21.66 35.19
C GLU A 400 -41.44 20.57 36.07
N ALA A 401 -40.61 19.57 36.46
CA ALA A 401 -40.68 18.85 37.73
C ALA A 401 -39.43 17.98 37.95
N PRO A 402 -39.12 17.56 39.15
CA PRO A 402 -38.21 18.18 40.10
C PRO A 402 -36.92 17.36 40.33
N THR A 403 -35.90 18.04 40.81
CA THR A 403 -34.61 17.49 41.31
C THR A 403 -34.80 16.56 42.53
N PRO A 404 -34.05 15.46 42.63
CA PRO A 404 -33.71 14.86 43.93
C PRO A 404 -32.27 15.14 44.33
N GLN A 405 -32.11 15.52 45.58
CA GLN A 405 -30.87 15.76 46.31
C GLN A 405 -30.06 14.47 46.57
N PRO A 406 -28.77 14.55 46.85
CA PRO A 406 -27.91 13.37 47.03
C PRO A 406 -28.04 12.83 48.49
N SER A 407 -28.28 11.53 48.58
CA SER A 407 -28.07 10.78 49.82
C SER A 407 -26.71 10.08 49.77
N THR A 408 -25.85 10.46 50.70
CA THR A 408 -24.64 9.75 51.10
C THR A 408 -25.01 8.39 51.66
N GLN A 409 -24.49 7.34 51.05
CA GLN A 409 -24.21 6.07 51.72
C GLN A 409 -22.91 5.49 51.23
N GLU A 410 -21.95 5.38 52.14
CA GLU A 410 -20.77 4.58 52.03
C GLU A 410 -21.17 3.11 51.89
N ALA A 411 -20.60 2.42 50.88
CA ALA A 411 -20.58 0.99 50.85
C ALA A 411 -19.26 0.56 50.21
N ASP A 412 -18.48 -0.09 51.01
CA ASP A 412 -17.27 -0.87 50.67
C ASP A 412 -17.60 -1.99 49.70
N GLY A 413 -16.67 -2.21 48.72
CA GLY A 413 -16.50 -3.50 48.07
C GLY A 413 -17.40 -3.82 46.89
N ALA A 414 -17.01 -3.45 45.67
CA ALA A 414 -17.37 -4.23 44.49
C ALA A 414 -16.31 -4.06 43.38
N ASP A 415 -15.82 -5.18 42.92
CA ASP A 415 -15.00 -5.38 41.72
C ASP A 415 -15.63 -4.66 40.51
N GLY A 416 -14.85 -3.76 39.86
CA GLY A 416 -15.40 -2.85 38.86
C GLY A 416 -15.82 -3.60 37.59
N ALA A 417 -17.10 -3.42 37.25
CA ALA A 417 -17.67 -3.87 35.99
C ALA A 417 -16.83 -3.39 34.77
N GLU A 418 -16.48 -4.29 33.91
CA GLU A 418 -15.81 -4.01 32.64
C GLU A 418 -16.73 -3.12 31.78
N GLN A 419 -16.28 -1.89 31.52
CA GLN A 419 -16.97 -1.03 30.57
C GLN A 419 -16.59 -1.40 29.15
N GLY A 420 -17.58 -1.59 28.28
CA GLY A 420 -17.40 -1.96 26.88
C GLY A 420 -16.50 -0.98 26.11
N ALA A 421 -15.90 -1.47 25.04
CA ALA A 421 -14.93 -0.75 24.21
C ALA A 421 -15.51 0.61 23.70
N VAL A 422 -14.76 1.68 23.89
CA VAL A 422 -15.10 3.04 23.43
C VAL A 422 -14.51 3.26 22.04
N ARG A 423 -15.27 3.77 21.09
CA ARG A 423 -14.78 4.12 19.73
C ARG A 423 -13.70 5.22 19.81
N ALA A 424 -12.69 5.12 18.93
CA ALA A 424 -11.66 6.14 18.75
C ALA A 424 -12.26 7.41 18.12
N ALA A 425 -11.72 8.58 18.49
CA ALA A 425 -12.01 9.82 17.77
C ALA A 425 -11.33 9.81 16.39
N GLU A 426 -11.79 10.65 15.47
CA GLU A 426 -11.20 10.78 14.14
C GLU A 426 -9.69 11.06 14.21
N PRO A 427 -8.88 10.39 13.38
CA PRO A 427 -7.44 10.63 13.34
C PRO A 427 -7.14 12.01 12.75
N PHE A 428 -6.09 12.63 13.26
CA PHE A 428 -5.63 13.95 12.84
C PHE A 428 -4.14 13.93 12.45
N ARG A 429 -3.68 14.95 11.74
CA ARG A 429 -2.27 15.07 11.38
C ARG A 429 -1.43 15.39 12.62
N THR A 430 -0.49 14.50 12.96
CA THR A 430 0.35 14.63 14.15
C THR A 430 1.64 15.41 13.88
N LYS A 431 2.17 16.04 14.94
CA LYS A 431 3.50 16.60 14.93
C LYS A 431 4.54 15.48 14.91
N MET A 432 5.60 15.66 14.10
CA MET A 432 6.63 14.66 13.96
C MET A 432 7.43 14.46 15.25
N LEU A 433 7.41 13.26 15.79
CA LEU A 433 8.28 12.80 16.85
C LEU A 433 9.52 12.14 16.22
N SER A 434 10.72 12.51 16.62
CA SER A 434 11.98 11.97 16.10
C SER A 434 12.95 11.62 17.21
N VAL A 435 13.76 10.58 16.99
CA VAL A 435 14.84 10.22 17.91
C VAL A 435 16.00 11.17 17.69
N PRO A 436 16.51 11.85 18.75
CA PRO A 436 17.64 12.76 18.63
C PRO A 436 18.94 12.03 18.26
N GLY A 437 19.87 12.76 17.62
CA GLY A 437 21.16 12.22 17.19
C GLY A 437 21.15 11.56 15.82
N LEU A 438 22.29 10.98 15.42
CA LEU A 438 22.53 10.34 14.14
C LEU A 438 22.50 8.83 14.30
N GLY A 439 21.59 8.13 13.60
CA GLY A 439 21.46 6.69 13.64
C GLY A 439 22.35 5.94 12.66
N GLU A 440 22.28 4.60 12.67
CA GLU A 440 23.10 3.73 11.84
C GLU A 440 22.40 3.30 10.52
N GLY A 441 21.14 3.72 10.31
CA GLY A 441 20.49 3.63 9.01
C GLY A 441 19.59 2.45 8.77
N ALA A 442 18.78 2.03 9.75
CA ALA A 442 17.68 1.10 9.52
C ALA A 442 16.71 1.65 8.45
N SER A 443 16.13 0.77 7.63
CA SER A 443 15.22 1.20 6.55
C SER A 443 14.02 1.99 7.08
N GLY A 444 13.81 3.25 6.61
CA GLY A 444 12.70 4.11 7.03
C GLY A 444 12.92 5.61 6.79
N ARG A 445 12.03 6.46 7.33
CA ARG A 445 12.00 7.90 7.02
C ARG A 445 11.80 8.83 8.23
N ARG A 446 11.92 8.36 9.47
CA ARG A 446 11.66 9.16 10.66
C ARG A 446 12.85 10.02 11.10
N SER A 447 13.93 9.40 11.49
CA SER A 447 15.06 10.05 12.16
C SER A 447 16.28 10.16 11.22
N ARG A 448 17.23 11.10 11.52
CA ARG A 448 18.47 11.24 10.75
C ARG A 448 19.40 10.04 11.02
N ALA A 449 20.02 9.53 9.95
CA ALA A 449 20.93 8.41 10.05
C ALA A 449 22.03 8.44 8.98
N ARG A 450 23.11 7.73 9.23
CA ARG A 450 24.10 7.37 8.21
C ARG A 450 23.53 6.26 7.34
N THR A 451 23.41 6.51 6.04
CA THR A 451 22.79 5.55 5.12
C THR A 451 23.66 5.34 3.88
N ALA A 452 23.51 4.19 3.24
CA ALA A 452 24.21 3.91 1.98
C ALA A 452 23.73 4.81 0.82
N HIS A 453 22.46 5.29 0.88
CA HIS A 453 21.76 5.98 -0.20
C HIS A 453 21.39 7.45 0.11
N GLY A 454 21.98 8.06 1.12
CA GLY A 454 21.70 9.46 1.50
C GLY A 454 22.52 10.49 0.72
N ARG A 455 22.29 11.79 1.06
CA ARG A 455 23.10 12.90 0.58
C ARG A 455 24.53 12.78 1.14
N THR A 456 25.54 12.98 0.31
CA THR A 456 26.94 13.03 0.76
C THR A 456 27.17 14.28 1.59
N THR A 457 27.53 14.12 2.86
CA THR A 457 27.76 15.20 3.82
C THR A 457 29.22 15.35 4.21
N GLY A 458 30.06 14.35 3.89
CA GLY A 458 31.46 14.39 4.24
C GLY A 458 32.25 13.21 3.67
N ALA A 459 33.50 13.13 4.08
CA ALA A 459 34.40 12.05 3.72
C ALA A 459 35.24 11.60 4.92
N GLN A 460 35.49 10.31 5.04
CA GLN A 460 36.30 9.71 6.09
C GLN A 460 37.31 8.70 5.53
N ARG A 461 38.33 8.34 6.30
CA ARG A 461 39.22 7.22 5.93
C ARG A 461 38.43 5.93 6.01
N PRO A 462 38.58 5.03 5.00
CA PRO A 462 37.91 3.72 5.04
C PRO A 462 38.32 2.93 6.29
N ARG A 463 37.30 2.35 6.97
CA ARG A 463 37.48 1.39 8.07
C ARG A 463 37.01 0.04 7.58
N GLY A 464 37.91 -0.78 6.98
CA GLY A 464 37.54 -2.04 6.35
C GLY A 464 37.38 -1.92 4.83
N GLN A 465 36.40 -2.61 4.25
CA GLN A 465 36.13 -2.55 2.80
C GLN A 465 35.60 -1.16 2.38
N LEU A 466 36.12 -0.63 1.27
CA LEU A 466 35.68 0.63 0.68
C LEU A 466 34.30 0.45 0.06
N THR A 467 33.27 1.09 0.62
CA THR A 467 31.91 0.99 0.09
C THR A 467 31.66 1.96 -1.07
N LYS A 468 31.98 3.25 -0.88
CA LYS A 468 31.88 4.26 -1.94
C LYS A 468 32.96 5.33 -1.83
N LEU A 469 33.72 5.51 -2.91
CA LEU A 469 34.80 6.47 -2.97
C LEU A 469 34.26 7.91 -3.02
N HIS A 470 34.84 8.79 -2.20
CA HIS A 470 34.64 10.24 -2.31
C HIS A 470 35.77 10.82 -3.15
N LEU A 471 35.55 10.96 -4.46
CA LEU A 471 36.58 11.31 -5.42
C LEU A 471 37.30 12.62 -5.08
N ALA A 472 36.56 13.71 -4.84
CA ALA A 472 37.16 15.01 -4.53
C ALA A 472 38.05 14.97 -3.26
N ALA A 473 37.57 14.36 -2.17
CA ALA A 473 38.33 14.23 -0.94
C ALA A 473 39.57 13.33 -1.10
N THR A 474 39.49 12.29 -1.94
CA THR A 474 40.64 11.43 -2.29
C THR A 474 41.68 12.21 -3.08
N ILE A 475 41.27 13.01 -4.06
CA ILE A 475 42.14 13.90 -4.82
C ILE A 475 42.81 14.92 -3.88
N HIS A 476 42.05 15.57 -3.01
CA HIS A 476 42.58 16.50 -2.03
C HIS A 476 43.59 15.86 -1.07
N ALA A 477 43.34 14.61 -0.65
CA ALA A 477 44.27 13.87 0.20
C ALA A 477 45.57 13.50 -0.52
N ALA A 478 45.47 13.16 -1.82
CA ALA A 478 46.63 12.80 -2.64
C ALA A 478 47.46 14.02 -3.10
N ALA A 479 46.83 15.17 -3.33
CA ALA A 479 47.44 16.35 -3.95
C ALA A 479 48.74 16.85 -3.25
N PRO A 480 48.84 16.96 -1.91
CA PRO A 480 50.03 17.44 -1.23
C PRO A 480 51.26 16.55 -1.41
N HIS A 481 51.05 15.25 -1.74
CA HIS A 481 52.09 14.23 -1.79
C HIS A 481 52.67 13.99 -3.19
N GLN A 482 52.21 14.68 -4.22
CA GLN A 482 52.56 14.44 -5.60
C GLN A 482 54.05 14.66 -5.87
N LYS A 483 54.63 15.72 -5.36
CA LYS A 483 56.07 16.04 -5.52
C LYS A 483 56.96 14.98 -4.86
N ALA A 484 56.60 14.56 -3.65
CA ALA A 484 57.36 13.53 -2.90
C ALA A 484 57.19 12.11 -3.54
N ARG A 485 56.14 11.89 -4.35
CA ARG A 485 55.90 10.63 -5.05
C ARG A 485 56.48 10.57 -6.45
N GLY A 486 57.25 11.60 -6.85
CA GLY A 486 57.93 11.63 -8.16
C GLY A 486 56.97 11.72 -9.35
N ARG A 487 55.83 12.47 -9.19
CA ARG A 487 54.88 12.63 -10.29
C ARG A 487 55.53 13.21 -11.54
N SER A 488 55.49 12.45 -12.64
CA SER A 488 55.85 12.90 -13.97
C SER A 488 54.67 12.77 -14.89
N GLY A 489 54.16 13.90 -15.48
CA GLY A 489 53.05 13.89 -16.41
C GLY A 489 51.71 14.33 -15.81
N ARG A 490 50.58 14.17 -16.57
CA ARG A 490 49.26 14.67 -16.25
C ARG A 490 48.46 13.81 -15.20
N GLY A 491 48.92 12.56 -14.94
CA GLY A 491 48.22 11.66 -13.99
C GLY A 491 48.45 12.01 -12.51
N LEU A 492 47.48 11.71 -11.64
CA LEU A 492 47.59 11.84 -10.19
C LEU A 492 48.03 10.49 -9.60
N VAL A 493 49.08 10.48 -8.76
CA VAL A 493 49.54 9.27 -8.07
C VAL A 493 48.74 9.13 -6.77
N VAL A 494 47.78 8.21 -6.73
CA VAL A 494 46.92 7.93 -5.56
C VAL A 494 47.40 6.65 -4.87
N ARG A 495 47.55 6.68 -3.54
CA ARG A 495 47.87 5.53 -2.69
C ARG A 495 46.70 5.12 -1.86
N LYS A 496 46.69 3.93 -1.26
CA LYS A 496 45.61 3.44 -0.37
C LYS A 496 45.29 4.39 0.77
N ASP A 497 46.30 5.08 1.33
CA ASP A 497 46.13 6.02 2.45
C ASP A 497 45.43 7.32 2.05
N ASP A 498 45.37 7.64 0.76
CA ASP A 498 44.65 8.80 0.24
C ASP A 498 43.16 8.54 0.05
N LEU A 499 42.76 7.27 0.01
CA LEU A 499 41.38 6.93 -0.22
C LEU A 499 40.47 7.52 0.86
N ARG A 500 39.39 8.13 0.41
CA ARG A 500 38.34 8.69 1.27
C ARG A 500 37.02 8.09 0.88
N GLN A 501 36.34 7.53 1.87
CA GLN A 501 34.99 6.98 1.72
C GLN A 501 33.95 8.09 1.95
N ALA A 502 32.95 8.18 1.09
CA ALA A 502 31.87 9.14 1.25
C ALA A 502 31.04 8.82 2.51
N THR A 503 30.84 9.80 3.36
CA THR A 503 29.86 9.74 4.44
C THR A 503 28.55 10.30 3.92
N ARG A 504 27.48 9.50 4.03
CA ARG A 504 26.14 9.88 3.55
C ARG A 504 25.16 9.91 4.69
N GLU A 505 24.28 10.89 4.66
CA GLU A 505 23.20 11.03 5.61
C GLU A 505 21.86 10.95 4.88
N GLY A 506 20.94 10.21 5.47
CA GLY A 506 19.56 10.04 5.05
C GLY A 506 18.64 9.98 6.24
N ARG A 507 17.58 9.22 6.13
CA ARG A 507 16.63 8.98 7.22
C ARG A 507 16.51 7.48 7.47
N GLU A 508 16.20 7.12 8.72
CA GLU A 508 15.97 5.76 9.17
C GLU A 508 14.57 5.59 9.74
N GLY A 509 14.09 4.34 9.80
CA GLY A 509 12.91 3.92 10.56
C GLY A 509 13.28 3.61 12.00
N ASN A 510 12.34 3.87 12.90
CA ASN A 510 12.49 3.62 14.32
C ASN A 510 11.55 2.50 14.80
N LEU A 511 11.76 2.01 16.01
CA LEU A 511 10.77 1.24 16.74
C LEU A 511 9.97 2.20 17.63
N VAL A 512 8.71 2.43 17.32
CA VAL A 512 7.81 3.25 18.13
C VAL A 512 7.01 2.33 19.05
N LEU A 513 7.34 2.35 20.36
CA LEU A 513 6.66 1.54 21.37
C LEU A 513 5.70 2.41 22.17
N PHE A 514 4.41 2.15 22.01
CA PHE A 514 3.35 2.82 22.77
C PHE A 514 3.11 2.12 24.09
N VAL A 515 3.00 2.89 25.16
CA VAL A 515 2.64 2.42 26.52
C VAL A 515 1.42 3.23 26.95
N VAL A 516 0.25 2.60 26.86
CA VAL A 516 -1.04 3.28 26.97
C VAL A 516 -1.73 2.92 28.27
N ASP A 517 -2.14 3.94 29.01
CA ASP A 517 -2.94 3.82 30.23
C ASP A 517 -4.40 3.49 29.87
N ALA A 518 -4.86 2.31 30.29
CA ALA A 518 -6.23 1.84 30.15
C ALA A 518 -6.98 1.80 31.48
N SER A 519 -6.51 2.50 32.52
CA SER A 519 -7.07 2.51 33.88
C SER A 519 -8.37 3.31 33.97
N GLY A 520 -8.99 3.22 35.14
CA GLY A 520 -10.28 3.90 35.46
C GLY A 520 -10.18 5.43 35.46
N SER A 521 -9.00 6.03 35.71
CA SER A 521 -8.80 7.47 35.61
C SER A 521 -8.99 7.98 34.17
N MET A 522 -8.78 7.09 33.18
CA MET A 522 -8.98 7.33 31.76
C MET A 522 -10.39 6.98 31.26
N ALA A 523 -11.25 6.38 32.12
CA ALA A 523 -12.54 5.78 31.74
C ALA A 523 -13.65 6.79 31.37
N ALA A 524 -13.46 8.10 31.49
CA ALA A 524 -14.40 9.07 30.92
C ALA A 524 -14.42 8.86 29.39
N ARG A 525 -15.56 8.43 28.83
CA ARG A 525 -15.72 8.03 27.41
C ARG A 525 -15.07 9.00 26.43
N GLN A 526 -15.25 10.30 26.65
CA GLN A 526 -14.65 11.33 25.79
C GLN A 526 -13.11 11.35 25.85
N ARG A 527 -12.52 11.12 27.05
CA ARG A 527 -11.07 11.08 27.23
C ARG A 527 -10.46 9.89 26.51
N MET A 528 -11.01 8.71 26.71
CA MET A 528 -10.53 7.50 26.07
C MET A 528 -10.68 7.54 24.54
N SER A 529 -11.77 8.11 24.03
CA SER A 529 -11.96 8.36 22.60
C SER A 529 -10.87 9.27 22.03
N ALA A 530 -10.55 10.37 22.71
CA ALA A 530 -9.48 11.28 22.29
C ALA A 530 -8.08 10.64 22.35
N VAL A 531 -7.80 9.83 23.40
CA VAL A 531 -6.54 9.09 23.53
C VAL A 531 -6.40 8.06 22.43
N LYS A 532 -7.43 7.25 22.18
CA LYS A 532 -7.43 6.28 21.08
C LYS A 532 -7.23 6.97 19.75
N GLY A 533 -7.87 8.10 19.49
CA GLY A 533 -7.67 8.92 18.28
C GLY A 533 -6.25 9.46 18.15
N ALA A 534 -5.63 9.93 19.24
CA ALA A 534 -4.24 10.40 19.23
C ALA A 534 -3.24 9.27 18.99
N VAL A 535 -3.41 8.12 19.65
CA VAL A 535 -2.56 6.94 19.42
C VAL A 535 -2.70 6.45 18.00
N LEU A 536 -3.91 6.41 17.45
CA LEU A 536 -4.17 6.06 16.06
C LEU A 536 -3.48 7.02 15.09
N SER A 537 -3.56 8.32 15.36
CA SER A 537 -2.90 9.34 14.54
C SER A 537 -1.37 9.17 14.54
N LEU A 538 -0.77 8.83 15.69
CA LEU A 538 0.67 8.53 15.81
C LEU A 538 1.04 7.20 15.15
N LEU A 539 0.16 6.20 15.17
CA LEU A 539 0.33 4.93 14.44
C LEU A 539 0.36 5.16 12.93
N LEU A 540 -0.54 5.99 12.41
CA LEU A 540 -0.57 6.38 10.99
C LEU A 540 0.71 7.14 10.58
N ASP A 541 1.20 8.07 11.42
CA ASP A 541 2.48 8.74 11.19
C ASP A 541 3.66 7.75 11.18
N ALA A 542 3.65 6.76 12.08
CA ALA A 542 4.68 5.72 12.12
C ALA A 542 4.69 4.86 10.84
N TYR A 543 3.52 4.49 10.35
CA TYR A 543 3.36 3.76 9.10
C TYR A 543 3.92 4.51 7.89
N GLN A 544 3.52 5.76 7.70
CA GLN A 544 4.02 6.59 6.60
C GLN A 544 5.55 6.73 6.60
N ARG A 545 6.19 6.50 7.76
CA ARG A 545 7.65 6.58 7.94
C ARG A 545 8.37 5.24 7.92
N ARG A 546 7.66 4.13 7.74
CA ARG A 546 8.18 2.75 7.76
C ARG A 546 8.82 2.38 9.10
N ASP A 547 8.20 2.78 10.18
CA ASP A 547 8.59 2.36 11.51
C ASP A 547 7.98 1.01 11.87
N LYS A 548 8.60 0.31 12.82
CA LYS A 548 7.92 -0.76 13.56
C LYS A 548 7.12 -0.16 14.70
N VAL A 549 5.93 -0.68 14.96
CA VAL A 549 5.08 -0.24 16.07
C VAL A 549 4.77 -1.38 17.01
N GLY A 550 4.78 -1.12 18.31
CA GLY A 550 4.34 -2.05 19.35
C GLY A 550 3.43 -1.34 20.33
N LEU A 551 2.52 -2.07 20.98
CA LEU A 551 1.56 -1.54 21.94
C LEU A 551 1.58 -2.34 23.23
N ILE A 552 1.83 -1.64 24.31
CA ILE A 552 1.69 -2.15 25.69
C ILE A 552 0.55 -1.39 26.34
N THR A 553 -0.31 -2.11 27.02
CA THR A 553 -1.40 -1.54 27.83
C THR A 553 -1.23 -1.92 29.29
N PHE A 554 -1.58 -1.04 30.19
CA PHE A 554 -1.52 -1.33 31.61
C PHE A 554 -2.81 -0.91 32.32
N ARG A 555 -3.36 -1.80 33.14
CA ARG A 555 -4.56 -1.62 33.94
C ARG A 555 -4.60 -2.57 35.14
N GLY A 556 -5.40 -2.25 36.16
CA GLY A 556 -5.58 -3.12 37.33
C GLY A 556 -4.28 -3.30 38.13
N SER A 557 -3.63 -4.44 38.01
CA SER A 557 -2.34 -4.76 38.65
C SER A 557 -1.25 -5.17 37.67
N THR A 558 -1.54 -5.27 36.35
CA THR A 558 -0.66 -5.84 35.34
C THR A 558 -0.44 -4.93 34.14
N ALA A 559 0.61 -5.22 33.37
CA ALA A 559 0.86 -4.65 32.07
C ALA A 559 0.99 -5.78 31.03
N GLU A 560 0.32 -5.61 29.90
CA GLU A 560 0.25 -6.60 28.85
C GLU A 560 0.84 -6.06 27.54
N LEU A 561 1.56 -6.90 26.80
CA LEU A 561 1.97 -6.61 25.43
C LEU A 561 0.79 -6.91 24.49
N ALA A 562 -0.07 -5.88 24.28
CA ALA A 562 -1.27 -6.02 23.47
C ALA A 562 -0.94 -6.21 21.97
N LEU A 563 0.19 -5.62 21.50
CA LEU A 563 0.72 -5.82 20.16
C LEU A 563 2.24 -5.94 20.18
N PRO A 564 2.79 -7.10 19.78
CA PRO A 564 4.23 -7.23 19.54
C PRO A 564 4.71 -6.28 18.45
N PRO A 565 6.00 -5.85 18.47
CA PRO A 565 6.55 -4.97 17.45
C PRO A 565 6.34 -5.50 16.03
N THR A 566 5.53 -4.78 15.25
CA THR A 566 5.13 -5.12 13.87
C THR A 566 5.20 -3.89 12.96
N SER A 567 5.20 -4.12 11.65
CA SER A 567 5.04 -3.06 10.64
C SER A 567 3.59 -2.89 10.17
N SER A 568 2.65 -3.72 10.67
CA SER A 568 1.23 -3.66 10.34
C SER A 568 0.50 -2.67 11.25
N VAL A 569 -0.07 -1.63 10.64
CA VAL A 569 -0.90 -0.62 11.35
C VAL A 569 -2.31 -1.14 11.59
N ASP A 570 -2.84 -1.94 10.67
CA ASP A 570 -4.19 -2.50 10.81
C ASP A 570 -4.29 -3.39 12.04
N ALA A 571 -3.26 -4.22 12.30
CA ALA A 571 -3.18 -5.03 13.52
C ALA A 571 -3.09 -4.15 14.78
N ALA A 572 -2.38 -3.02 14.70
CA ALA A 572 -2.27 -2.08 15.82
C ALA A 572 -3.58 -1.35 16.10
N ALA A 573 -4.27 -0.92 15.04
CA ALA A 573 -5.56 -0.24 15.13
C ALA A 573 -6.66 -1.16 15.70
N ALA A 574 -6.77 -2.38 15.18
CA ALA A 574 -7.73 -3.39 15.65
C ALA A 574 -7.53 -3.72 17.14
N ARG A 575 -6.28 -3.83 17.60
CA ARG A 575 -5.98 -4.07 19.02
C ARG A 575 -6.32 -2.87 19.89
N LEU A 576 -6.07 -1.65 19.39
CA LEU A 576 -6.39 -0.42 20.11
C LEU A 576 -7.91 -0.25 20.34
N GLU A 577 -8.73 -0.64 19.37
CA GLU A 577 -10.20 -0.59 19.52
C GLU A 577 -10.73 -1.53 20.58
N GLN A 578 -10.21 -2.75 20.62
CA GLN A 578 -10.64 -3.81 21.53
C GLN A 578 -10.14 -3.62 22.95
N LEU A 579 -9.36 -2.56 23.25
CA LEU A 579 -8.80 -2.34 24.58
C LEU A 579 -9.91 -2.14 25.64
N PRO A 580 -10.03 -3.04 26.60
CA PRO A 580 -10.91 -2.85 27.73
C PRO A 580 -10.34 -1.79 28.67
N THR A 581 -11.22 -0.98 29.28
CA THR A 581 -10.86 0.15 30.14
C THR A 581 -11.39 -0.06 31.56
N GLY A 582 -10.61 0.38 32.55
CA GLY A 582 -11.03 0.32 33.97
C GLY A 582 -9.92 -0.17 34.92
N GLY A 583 -10.18 -0.11 36.20
CA GLY A 583 -9.25 -0.56 37.25
C GLY A 583 -8.19 0.47 37.66
N ARG A 584 -7.19 0.02 38.44
CA ARG A 584 -6.07 0.82 38.94
C ARG A 584 -5.01 1.07 37.87
N THR A 585 -4.04 1.96 38.16
CA THR A 585 -2.98 2.38 37.23
C THR A 585 -1.63 1.82 37.67
N PRO A 586 -1.17 0.66 37.14
CA PRO A 586 0.13 0.08 37.44
C PRO A 586 1.22 0.63 36.50
N LEU A 587 1.48 1.94 36.52
CA LEU A 587 2.40 2.64 35.64
C LEU A 587 3.82 2.05 35.65
N ALA A 588 4.34 1.68 36.83
CA ALA A 588 5.65 1.03 36.97
C ALA A 588 5.74 -0.31 36.20
N ALA A 589 4.67 -1.12 36.24
CA ALA A 589 4.61 -2.38 35.48
C ALA A 589 4.61 -2.12 33.96
N GLY A 590 3.89 -1.10 33.49
CA GLY A 590 3.91 -0.68 32.09
C GLY A 590 5.33 -0.31 31.60
N LEU A 591 6.06 0.50 32.37
CA LEU A 591 7.42 0.89 32.04
C LEU A 591 8.43 -0.27 32.09
N LEU A 592 8.30 -1.18 33.07
CA LEU A 592 9.15 -2.39 33.16
C LEU A 592 8.87 -3.34 32.00
N LYS A 593 7.62 -3.49 31.59
CA LYS A 593 7.25 -4.30 30.42
C LYS A 593 7.80 -3.69 29.13
N ALA A 594 7.75 -2.36 28.99
CA ALA A 594 8.38 -1.66 27.88
C ALA A 594 9.88 -1.90 27.81
N ARG A 595 10.59 -1.84 28.95
CA ARG A 595 12.02 -2.13 29.04
C ARG A 595 12.35 -3.56 28.59
N GLU A 596 11.55 -4.54 28.99
CA GLU A 596 11.68 -5.95 28.57
C GLU A 596 11.57 -6.08 27.04
N VAL A 597 10.51 -5.53 26.44
CA VAL A 597 10.27 -5.56 25.01
C VAL A 597 11.40 -4.87 24.23
N LEU A 598 11.82 -3.68 24.66
CA LEU A 598 12.91 -2.94 24.04
C LEU A 598 14.24 -3.69 24.09
N ARG A 599 14.52 -4.41 25.20
CA ARG A 599 15.71 -5.25 25.32
C ARG A 599 15.70 -6.40 24.30
N ILE A 600 14.56 -7.06 24.13
CA ILE A 600 14.40 -8.16 23.17
C ILE A 600 14.57 -7.62 21.73
N GLU A 601 13.95 -6.51 21.40
CA GLU A 601 14.05 -5.94 20.05
C GLU A 601 15.46 -5.41 19.73
N ARG A 602 16.20 -4.87 20.68
CA ARG A 602 17.62 -4.52 20.49
C ARG A 602 18.50 -5.71 20.14
N LEU A 603 18.15 -6.91 20.62
CA LEU A 603 18.86 -8.14 20.24
C LEU A 603 18.50 -8.63 18.85
N ARG A 604 17.25 -8.38 18.41
CA ARG A 604 16.76 -8.77 17.08
C ARG A 604 17.20 -7.81 15.97
N ASP A 605 17.13 -6.51 16.24
CA ASP A 605 17.46 -5.44 15.29
C ASP A 605 18.25 -4.32 16.00
N PRO A 606 19.56 -4.50 16.19
CA PRO A 606 20.39 -3.52 16.92
C PRO A 606 20.54 -2.19 16.18
N SER A 607 20.28 -2.14 14.86
CA SER A 607 20.39 -0.92 14.06
C SER A 607 19.19 0.02 14.23
N ARG A 608 18.05 -0.49 14.71
CA ARG A 608 16.79 0.27 14.81
C ARG A 608 16.66 0.93 16.18
N ARG A 609 16.69 2.24 16.20
CA ARG A 609 16.60 3.02 17.44
C ARG A 609 15.16 3.08 17.96
N PRO A 610 14.93 2.82 19.27
CA PRO A 610 13.62 2.89 19.88
C PRO A 610 13.18 4.32 20.16
N LEU A 611 11.87 4.57 20.04
CA LEU A 611 11.16 5.74 20.54
C LEU A 611 10.01 5.23 21.42
N LEU A 612 10.07 5.53 22.72
CA LEU A 612 9.02 5.21 23.69
C LEU A 612 8.01 6.34 23.76
N VAL A 613 6.73 6.05 23.56
CA VAL A 613 5.63 6.99 23.69
C VAL A 613 4.70 6.54 24.81
N VAL A 614 4.74 7.25 25.94
CA VAL A 614 3.91 6.93 27.11
C VAL A 614 2.68 7.82 27.12
N VAL A 615 1.49 7.24 27.12
CA VAL A 615 0.19 7.95 27.08
C VAL A 615 -0.52 7.73 28.43
N THR A 616 -0.51 8.73 29.29
CA THR A 616 -1.02 8.63 30.67
C THR A 616 -1.33 10.01 31.25
N ASP A 617 -2.16 10.07 32.31
CA ASP A 617 -2.34 11.26 33.16
C ASP A 617 -1.26 11.37 34.27
N GLY A 618 -0.30 10.42 34.30
CA GLY A 618 0.79 10.35 35.27
C GLY A 618 0.41 9.80 36.63
N ARG A 619 -0.84 9.45 36.88
CA ARG A 619 -1.26 8.85 38.14
C ARG A 619 -0.74 7.41 38.23
N ALA A 620 -0.17 7.06 39.39
CA ALA A 620 0.23 5.69 39.72
C ALA A 620 -0.51 5.27 41.01
N THR A 621 -1.48 4.37 40.86
CA THR A 621 -2.35 3.93 41.96
C THR A 621 -2.11 2.49 42.41
N SER A 622 -1.25 1.74 41.67
CA SER A 622 -0.91 0.37 42.01
C SER A 622 0.60 0.14 41.81
N ALA A 623 1.23 -0.62 42.71
CA ALA A 623 2.63 -0.98 42.61
C ALA A 623 2.93 -2.01 41.49
N GLY A 624 1.94 -2.79 41.07
CA GLY A 624 1.94 -3.61 39.86
C GLY A 624 2.96 -4.75 39.75
N ALA A 625 3.78 -5.03 40.77
CA ALA A 625 4.78 -6.11 40.71
C ALA A 625 4.85 -6.90 42.03
N PRO A 626 4.81 -8.24 41.98
CA PRO A 626 5.19 -9.07 43.14
C PRO A 626 6.70 -8.97 43.32
N GLY A 627 7.14 -8.39 44.43
CA GLY A 627 8.56 -8.34 44.83
C GLY A 627 9.15 -6.97 45.13
N GLY A 628 8.39 -5.89 45.07
CA GLY A 628 8.80 -4.58 45.58
C GLY A 628 8.86 -4.59 47.11
N ARG A 629 9.93 -4.01 47.71
CA ARG A 629 9.95 -3.72 49.14
C ARG A 629 8.67 -2.97 49.50
N GLN A 630 8.00 -3.42 50.56
CA GLN A 630 6.71 -2.89 51.04
C GLN A 630 6.68 -1.38 51.37
N ASP A 631 7.85 -0.71 51.37
CA ASP A 631 8.02 0.70 51.78
C ASP A 631 8.01 1.73 50.66
N SER A 632 7.89 1.32 49.36
CA SER A 632 7.92 2.27 48.25
C SER A 632 6.56 2.60 47.71
N THR A 633 6.23 3.89 47.54
CA THR A 633 4.97 4.32 46.95
C THR A 633 4.91 3.97 45.45
N PRO A 634 3.71 3.76 44.84
CA PRO A 634 3.56 3.49 43.42
C PRO A 634 4.24 4.54 42.53
N ARG A 635 4.24 5.81 42.97
CA ARG A 635 4.88 6.93 42.28
C ARG A 635 6.41 6.80 42.27
N GLU A 636 7.03 6.45 43.40
CA GLU A 636 8.47 6.23 43.51
C GLU A 636 8.94 5.06 42.64
N LEU A 637 8.14 3.97 42.58
CA LEU A 637 8.41 2.84 41.72
C LEU A 637 8.35 3.23 40.25
N SER A 638 7.36 4.02 39.84
CA SER A 638 7.22 4.55 38.48
C SER A 638 8.41 5.44 38.09
N GLY A 639 8.83 6.37 38.96
CA GLY A 639 10.00 7.21 38.74
C GLY A 639 11.30 6.41 38.65
N ARG A 640 11.47 5.36 39.49
CA ARG A 640 12.63 4.47 39.40
C ARG A 640 12.67 3.71 38.07
N SER A 641 11.52 3.17 37.61
CA SER A 641 11.39 2.49 36.31
C SER A 641 11.66 3.42 35.14
N ALA A 642 11.20 4.67 35.21
CA ALA A 642 11.46 5.72 34.22
C ALA A 642 12.96 6.03 34.11
N ARG A 643 13.65 6.23 35.25
CA ARG A 643 15.10 6.50 35.29
C ARG A 643 15.94 5.34 34.77
N LEU A 644 15.49 4.09 34.93
CA LEU A 644 16.16 2.91 34.30
C LEU A 644 16.10 2.98 32.78
N LEU A 645 14.96 3.32 32.18
CA LEU A 645 14.82 3.50 30.74
C LEU A 645 15.67 4.68 30.22
N ALA A 646 15.68 5.79 30.94
CA ALA A 646 16.53 6.94 30.63
C ALA A 646 18.03 6.58 30.66
N ALA A 647 18.48 5.82 31.68
CA ALA A 647 19.88 5.36 31.80
C ALA A 647 20.29 4.42 30.66
N GLU A 648 19.34 3.67 30.06
CA GLU A 648 19.56 2.83 28.88
C GLU A 648 19.56 3.63 27.56
N GLY A 649 19.41 4.96 27.62
CA GLY A 649 19.43 5.84 26.46
C GLY A 649 18.21 5.70 25.56
N VAL A 650 17.05 5.31 26.09
CA VAL A 650 15.80 5.21 25.35
C VAL A 650 15.22 6.62 25.14
N ALA A 651 15.07 7.03 23.88
CA ALA A 651 14.37 8.28 23.56
C ALA A 651 12.89 8.12 23.93
N SER A 652 12.36 9.05 24.75
CA SER A 652 11.02 8.95 25.31
C SER A 652 10.22 10.24 25.12
N VAL A 653 8.90 10.11 24.95
CA VAL A 653 7.93 11.20 24.92
C VAL A 653 6.75 10.81 25.79
N VAL A 654 6.31 11.70 26.67
CA VAL A 654 5.09 11.48 27.47
C VAL A 654 3.97 12.34 26.91
N VAL A 655 2.86 11.68 26.56
CA VAL A 655 1.63 12.33 26.14
C VAL A 655 0.74 12.53 27.37
N ASP A 656 0.61 13.77 27.78
CA ASP A 656 -0.20 14.17 28.93
C ASP A 656 -1.69 14.18 28.59
N CYS A 657 -2.42 13.27 29.23
CA CYS A 657 -3.86 13.11 29.09
C CYS A 657 -4.66 13.76 30.21
N GLU A 658 -3.98 14.54 31.08
CA GLU A 658 -4.67 15.23 32.16
C GLU A 658 -5.61 16.30 31.61
N SER A 659 -6.88 16.22 31.98
CA SER A 659 -7.93 17.14 31.60
C SER A 659 -8.64 17.66 32.85
N GLY A 660 -8.94 18.97 32.89
CA GLY A 660 -9.62 19.62 33.99
C GLY A 660 -9.01 20.96 34.35
N PRO A 661 -9.69 21.77 35.19
CA PRO A 661 -9.24 23.11 35.60
C PRO A 661 -8.02 23.04 36.53
N VAL A 662 -7.81 21.94 37.26
CA VAL A 662 -6.66 21.73 38.15
C VAL A 662 -5.78 20.65 37.54
N ARG A 663 -4.56 21.00 37.16
CA ARG A 663 -3.54 20.08 36.64
C ARG A 663 -2.53 19.77 37.72
N LEU A 664 -2.28 18.49 37.97
CA LEU A 664 -1.29 18.01 38.95
C LEU A 664 0.12 17.97 38.35
N GLY A 665 0.25 17.96 37.03
CA GLY A 665 1.53 17.97 36.31
C GLY A 665 2.34 16.68 36.43
N LEU A 666 1.73 15.57 36.86
CA LEU A 666 2.41 14.30 37.10
C LEU A 666 3.02 13.70 35.85
N ALA A 667 2.40 13.88 34.69
CA ALA A 667 2.94 13.48 33.39
C ALA A 667 4.25 14.22 33.06
N GLY A 668 4.34 15.50 33.45
CA GLY A 668 5.56 16.30 33.30
C GLY A 668 6.74 15.79 34.16
N GLU A 669 6.45 15.37 35.39
CA GLU A 669 7.46 14.76 36.28
C GLU A 669 7.93 13.42 35.73
N LEU A 670 7.02 12.59 35.23
CA LEU A 670 7.37 11.33 34.58
C LEU A 670 8.26 11.56 33.36
N ALA A 671 7.95 12.59 32.55
CA ALA A 671 8.75 12.96 31.39
C ALA A 671 10.17 13.40 31.79
N ALA A 672 10.31 14.14 32.87
CA ALA A 672 11.61 14.51 33.42
C ALA A 672 12.42 13.29 33.89
N ASP A 673 11.79 12.34 34.58
CA ASP A 673 12.42 11.07 35.00
C ASP A 673 12.83 10.18 33.79
N LEU A 674 12.09 10.23 32.67
CA LEU A 674 12.41 9.56 31.41
C LEU A 674 13.45 10.31 30.57
N GLY A 675 13.79 11.55 30.92
CA GLY A 675 14.70 12.40 30.17
C GLY A 675 14.13 12.89 28.82
N GLY A 676 12.80 12.91 28.68
CA GLY A 676 12.09 13.31 27.45
C GLY A 676 11.10 14.46 27.66
N PRO A 677 10.49 14.98 26.58
CA PRO A 677 9.46 16.02 26.67
C PRO A 677 8.10 15.47 27.06
N ALA A 678 7.29 16.29 27.76
CA ALA A 678 5.86 16.10 27.90
C ALA A 678 5.11 16.92 26.83
N VAL A 679 4.12 16.31 26.21
CA VAL A 679 3.29 16.92 25.15
C VAL A 679 1.83 16.67 25.49
N THR A 680 0.98 17.71 25.50
CA THR A 680 -0.46 17.56 25.70
C THR A 680 -1.13 16.94 24.46
N LEU A 681 -2.30 16.32 24.62
CA LEU A 681 -3.08 15.78 23.49
C LEU A 681 -3.33 16.81 22.38
N ASP A 682 -3.66 18.05 22.77
CA ASP A 682 -3.84 19.14 21.81
C ASP A 682 -2.49 19.58 21.16
N GLY A 683 -1.40 19.49 21.90
CA GLY A 683 -0.04 19.79 21.41
C GLY A 683 0.51 18.79 20.38
N LEU A 684 -0.14 17.62 20.24
CA LEU A 684 0.18 16.63 19.20
C LEU A 684 -0.36 17.01 17.82
N ARG A 685 -1.39 17.85 17.74
CA ARG A 685 -1.96 18.30 16.47
C ARG A 685 -0.99 19.24 15.75
N ALA A 686 -0.72 18.95 14.48
CA ALA A 686 0.17 19.75 13.65
C ALA A 686 -0.39 21.18 13.37
N ASP A 687 -1.71 21.29 13.38
CA ASP A 687 -2.45 22.52 13.03
C ASP A 687 -2.79 23.39 14.24
N SER A 688 -2.31 23.06 15.43
CA SER A 688 -2.55 23.82 16.66
C SER A 688 -1.73 25.12 16.66
N LEU A 689 -2.41 26.27 16.73
CA LEU A 689 -1.83 27.60 16.87
C LEU A 689 -0.84 27.72 18.06
N ALA A 690 -1.07 26.98 19.15
CA ALA A 690 -0.17 26.89 20.30
C ALA A 690 1.20 26.24 19.94
N GLY A 691 1.23 25.33 18.97
CA GLY A 691 2.47 24.72 18.46
C GLY A 691 3.32 25.68 17.64
N LEU A 692 2.70 26.58 16.89
CA LEU A 692 3.38 27.63 16.10
C LEU A 692 4.07 28.67 17.00
N VAL A 693 3.41 29.12 18.06
CA VAL A 693 3.97 30.13 19.01
C VAL A 693 5.14 29.56 19.81
N LYS A 694 5.11 28.27 20.17
CA LYS A 694 6.21 27.62 20.91
C LYS A 694 7.48 27.43 20.05
N ASN A 695 7.31 27.17 18.75
CA ASN A 695 8.44 27.04 17.82
C ASN A 695 9.15 28.39 17.57
N VAL A 696 8.42 29.51 17.56
CA VAL A 696 8.99 30.86 17.43
C VAL A 696 9.76 31.24 18.71
N ARG A 697 9.26 30.86 19.91
CA ARG A 697 9.96 31.14 21.18
C ARG A 697 11.24 30.32 21.36
N THR A 698 11.31 29.06 20.89
CA THR A 698 12.50 28.21 20.99
C THR A 698 13.59 28.64 19.99
N ALA A 699 13.21 29.25 18.88
CA ALA A 699 14.17 29.82 17.91
C ALA A 699 14.80 31.14 18.37
N VAL A 700 14.16 31.89 19.29
CA VAL A 700 14.61 33.19 19.79
C VAL A 700 15.48 33.08 21.07
N THR A 701 15.45 31.93 21.77
CA THR A 701 16.13 31.73 23.06
C THR A 701 17.38 30.84 23.00
N SER A 702 18.01 30.64 21.85
CA SER A 702 19.33 30.01 21.78
C SER A 702 20.40 31.12 21.96
N PRO A 703 21.09 31.22 23.11
CA PRO A 703 22.20 32.16 23.23
C PRO A 703 23.38 31.62 22.42
N SER A 704 23.82 32.43 21.47
CA SER A 704 25.10 32.28 20.78
C SER A 704 26.25 32.42 21.80
N SER A 705 26.79 31.29 22.26
CA SER A 705 28.06 31.29 22.98
C SER A 705 29.23 31.39 21.99
N HIS A 706 29.56 32.60 21.62
CA HIS A 706 30.91 32.93 21.15
C HIS A 706 31.87 32.84 22.34
N THR A 707 32.59 31.75 22.46
CA THR A 707 33.81 31.74 23.28
C THR A 707 35.01 31.84 22.36
N ASN A 708 35.50 33.04 22.32
CA ASN A 708 36.81 33.43 21.83
C ASN A 708 37.90 32.77 22.73
N ARG A 709 38.75 31.92 22.20
CA ARG A 709 40.03 31.57 22.81
C ARG A 709 41.12 31.75 21.77
N ARG A 710 41.79 32.90 21.87
CA ARG A 710 43.20 33.11 21.48
C ARG A 710 44.10 32.27 22.39
N ALA A 711 45.08 31.68 21.84
CA ALA A 711 46.49 31.68 22.20
C ALA A 711 47.19 30.35 21.90
N ALA A 712 48.33 30.53 21.32
CA ALA A 712 49.55 29.77 21.08
C ALA A 712 49.55 28.73 19.98
#